data_77d61ebaee5992cf6fc6bacd9e5f8e9c
#
_entry.id   77d61ebaee5992cf6fc6bacd9e5f8e9c
#
_cell.length_a   1.000
_cell.length_b   1.000
_cell.length_c   1.000
_cell.angle_alpha   90.00
_cell.angle_beta   90.00
_cell.angle_gamma   90.00
#
_symmetry.space_group_name_H-M   'P 1'
#
loop_
_entity.id
_entity.type
_entity.pdbx_description
1 polymer ?
#
loop_
_entity_poly.entity_id
_entity_poly.type
_entity_poly.pdbx_seq_one_letter_code
_entity_poly.pdbx_strand_id
1 'polypeptide(L)'
;LLLIDDEADLASVNTNKDQELQKSTGTNKSIREILYKNCAKFTYVGYTATPFANIFIAPHEKYSNEDDSDDIFPSDFIITLKTPSDYSGPLDFFGVDENTQDDDTHIRRDLLVDVDPKDLQSFVGDDDAFLPAAEKECMFIPDSLRIAVMCFLISAGARISRGYDDNNTMLINVDIKRRFNSTLRDNVKQVFDSACKNYLYDEATREKYKEYWEKNYRKVSQERLKEKGLEFKDSWDKIDEGIRKAIRWKTDSSVKLVIGKADTVDYSQSDHNIFVCVGGQKLSRGLTLEGLTVSYYGRNAQSIDSLLQMGRWFGYRKGWLDLCRVFATKDIASDFVEAAIVTEGFKRDVRWMSENGATPRTFGFRVRAASRLLPTAKNKMRSATKEKISFSASLSQLLDFDTSFVGANLELVRRFISCHDNGRYVAERKDFYSPIFRNIASKDIIDLLKSYKTPSSLVQLWVDYISTANKYKELTKWTVVLSSTKGLAGDGVTDVEKIGNYVIHKAVRTLRQNGHESSNIIKIRVLTSPGDYVGFFPDGITPKSDKYDWQNDDVLQKYYTPENGILVIYVFDPLEREDEGFAPKTVVQNARSTVGFGIWFPRSNVFEEEFVFANPVEEERLHSDGDASKAQYISKEEGK
;
A
#
# COMPACT_ATOMS: atom_id res chain seq x y z
N LEU A 1 -31.10 11.68 2.06
CA LEU A 1 -30.88 10.24 2.17
C LEU A 1 -29.43 9.97 2.62
N LEU A 2 -29.25 9.06 3.56
CA LEU A 2 -27.94 8.44 3.84
C LEU A 2 -28.05 6.97 3.40
N LEU A 3 -27.19 6.56 2.47
CA LEU A 3 -27.05 5.18 2.03
C LEU A 3 -25.70 4.65 2.52
N ILE A 4 -25.73 3.58 3.31
CA ILE A 4 -24.53 2.89 3.79
C ILE A 4 -24.42 1.57 3.05
N ASP A 5 -23.27 1.32 2.43
CA ASP A 5 -22.99 0.15 1.62
C ASP A 5 -21.83 -0.63 2.25
N ASP A 6 -22.11 -1.81 2.77
CA ASP A 6 -21.11 -2.70 3.34
C ASP A 6 -20.52 -3.61 2.24
N GLU A 7 -19.22 -3.87 2.29
CA GLU A 7 -18.49 -4.54 1.22
C GLU A 7 -18.63 -3.83 -0.14
N ALA A 8 -18.50 -2.50 -0.14
CA ALA A 8 -18.71 -1.63 -1.29
C ALA A 8 -17.79 -1.93 -2.49
N ASP A 9 -16.71 -2.67 -2.28
CA ASP A 9 -15.84 -3.17 -3.35
C ASP A 9 -16.41 -4.37 -4.12
N LEU A 10 -17.54 -4.94 -3.69
CA LEU A 10 -18.07 -6.19 -4.23
C LEU A 10 -19.16 -5.99 -5.30
N ALA A 11 -20.37 -5.69 -4.88
CA ALA A 11 -21.55 -5.69 -5.76
C ALA A 11 -21.87 -4.31 -6.33
N SER A 12 -21.42 -3.26 -5.65
CA SER A 12 -21.69 -1.87 -6.02
C SER A 12 -20.80 -1.40 -7.17
N VAL A 13 -19.61 -1.98 -7.30
CA VAL A 13 -18.71 -1.73 -8.43
C VAL A 13 -19.28 -2.39 -9.69
N ASN A 14 -19.28 -1.67 -10.81
CA ASN A 14 -19.69 -2.24 -12.08
C ASN A 14 -18.66 -3.25 -12.58
N THR A 15 -19.06 -4.51 -12.70
CA THR A 15 -18.22 -5.62 -13.17
C THR A 15 -18.62 -6.16 -14.54
N ASN A 16 -19.49 -5.46 -15.26
CA ASN A 16 -19.96 -5.92 -16.56
C ASN A 16 -18.79 -5.93 -17.57
N LYS A 17 -18.65 -7.03 -18.31
CA LYS A 17 -17.57 -7.25 -19.28
C LYS A 17 -17.84 -6.61 -20.63
N ASP A 18 -19.07 -6.31 -20.96
CA ASP A 18 -19.45 -5.75 -22.27
C ASP A 18 -19.16 -4.25 -22.31
N GLN A 19 -17.91 -3.91 -22.61
CA GLN A 19 -17.52 -2.53 -22.91
C GLN A 19 -18.28 -1.94 -24.11
N GLU A 20 -18.63 -2.77 -25.09
CA GLU A 20 -19.39 -2.34 -26.28
C GLU A 20 -20.85 -1.95 -25.95
N LEU A 21 -21.44 -2.50 -24.90
CA LEU A 21 -22.82 -2.22 -24.52
C LEU A 21 -22.98 -1.10 -23.50
N GLN A 22 -21.88 -0.61 -22.90
CA GLN A 22 -21.85 0.45 -21.90
C GLN A 22 -23.00 0.35 -20.87
N LYS A 23 -23.20 -0.85 -20.33
CA LYS A 23 -24.25 -1.15 -19.34
C LYS A 23 -23.64 -1.40 -17.97
N SER A 24 -24.31 -0.92 -16.95
CA SER A 24 -23.94 -1.24 -15.56
C SER A 24 -24.55 -2.56 -15.09
N THR A 25 -23.99 -3.12 -14.00
CA THR A 25 -24.62 -4.25 -13.29
C THR A 25 -25.92 -3.81 -12.63
N GLY A 26 -26.86 -4.75 -12.43
CA GLY A 26 -28.15 -4.43 -11.83
C GLY A 26 -28.04 -3.74 -10.47
N THR A 27 -27.13 -4.17 -9.58
CA THR A 27 -26.91 -3.55 -8.26
C THR A 27 -26.35 -2.13 -8.40
N ASN A 28 -25.30 -1.90 -9.21
CA ASN A 28 -24.76 -0.58 -9.47
C ASN A 28 -25.83 0.38 -10.01
N LYS A 29 -26.60 -0.07 -11.01
CA LYS A 29 -27.70 0.69 -11.58
C LYS A 29 -28.76 1.08 -10.54
N SER A 30 -29.19 0.12 -9.72
CA SER A 30 -30.21 0.38 -8.70
C SER A 30 -29.74 1.40 -7.66
N ILE A 31 -28.48 1.32 -7.22
CA ILE A 31 -27.89 2.30 -6.30
C ILE A 31 -27.88 3.70 -6.94
N ARG A 32 -27.40 3.82 -8.18
CA ARG A 32 -27.37 5.10 -8.90
C ARG A 32 -28.76 5.68 -9.10
N GLU A 33 -29.74 4.87 -9.47
CA GLU A 33 -31.14 5.31 -9.60
C GLU A 33 -31.70 5.84 -8.27
N ILE A 34 -31.41 5.18 -7.14
CA ILE A 34 -31.82 5.66 -5.81
C ILE A 34 -31.16 7.02 -5.51
N LEU A 35 -29.87 7.15 -5.72
CA LEU A 35 -29.10 8.34 -5.37
C LEU A 35 -29.44 9.53 -6.27
N TYR A 36 -29.35 9.36 -7.58
CA TYR A 36 -29.37 10.48 -8.53
C TYR A 36 -30.78 10.82 -9.05
N LYS A 37 -31.70 9.84 -9.14
CA LYS A 37 -33.06 10.10 -9.65
C LYS A 37 -34.09 10.34 -8.55
N ASN A 38 -33.97 9.64 -7.43
CA ASN A 38 -35.00 9.62 -6.42
C ASN A 38 -34.69 10.52 -5.21
N CYS A 39 -33.51 11.12 -5.13
CA CYS A 39 -33.11 11.94 -3.99
C CYS A 39 -32.56 13.30 -4.42
N ALA A 40 -33.12 14.37 -3.88
CA ALA A 40 -32.63 15.73 -4.11
C ALA A 40 -31.28 16.01 -3.42
N LYS A 41 -31.02 15.36 -2.28
CA LYS A 41 -29.77 15.40 -1.54
C LYS A 41 -29.48 14.04 -0.94
N PHE A 42 -28.27 13.55 -1.10
CA PHE A 42 -27.87 12.27 -0.54
C PHE A 42 -26.42 12.29 -0.05
N THR A 43 -26.12 11.35 0.81
CA THR A 43 -24.76 10.94 1.17
C THR A 43 -24.65 9.45 0.96
N TYR A 44 -23.65 9.02 0.21
CA TYR A 44 -23.30 7.61 0.03
C TYR A 44 -22.01 7.34 0.79
N VAL A 45 -22.01 6.30 1.62
CA VAL A 45 -20.84 5.88 2.39
C VAL A 45 -20.60 4.39 2.14
N GLY A 46 -19.53 4.07 1.44
CA GLY A 46 -19.06 2.71 1.23
C GLY A 46 -18.07 2.28 2.32
N TYR A 47 -18.31 1.12 2.92
CA TYR A 47 -17.37 0.44 3.81
C TYR A 47 -16.70 -0.71 3.07
N THR A 48 -15.38 -0.79 3.14
CA THR A 48 -14.63 -1.91 2.58
C THR A 48 -13.28 -2.07 3.28
N ALA A 49 -12.79 -3.30 3.37
CA ALA A 49 -11.42 -3.58 3.81
C ALA A 49 -10.41 -3.51 2.64
N THR A 50 -10.90 -3.49 1.38
CA THR A 50 -10.08 -3.58 0.17
C THR A 50 -10.57 -2.56 -0.88
N PRO A 51 -10.22 -1.27 -0.74
CA PRO A 51 -10.81 -0.16 -1.50
C PRO A 51 -10.31 -0.05 -2.95
N PHE A 52 -9.42 -0.94 -3.41
CA PHE A 52 -8.79 -0.83 -4.74
C PHE A 52 -9.82 -0.80 -5.88
N ALA A 53 -10.88 -1.60 -5.78
CA ALA A 53 -11.93 -1.59 -6.79
C ALA A 53 -12.63 -0.23 -6.92
N ASN A 54 -12.84 0.47 -5.80
CA ASN A 54 -13.56 1.73 -5.75
C ASN A 54 -12.75 2.90 -6.28
N ILE A 55 -11.42 2.93 -6.04
CA ILE A 55 -10.55 4.00 -6.53
C ILE A 55 -10.26 3.90 -8.03
N PHE A 56 -10.47 2.73 -8.65
CA PHE A 56 -10.31 2.53 -10.09
C PHE A 56 -11.61 2.72 -10.89
N ILE A 57 -12.69 3.19 -10.26
CA ILE A 57 -13.86 3.70 -10.97
C ILE A 57 -13.50 5.06 -11.58
N ALA A 58 -13.84 5.29 -12.84
CA ALA A 58 -13.63 6.60 -13.45
C ALA A 58 -14.60 7.64 -12.87
N PRO A 59 -14.15 8.80 -12.40
CA PRO A 59 -15.00 9.78 -11.72
C PRO A 59 -16.16 10.34 -12.54
N HIS A 60 -16.07 10.26 -13.86
CA HIS A 60 -17.07 10.78 -14.81
C HIS A 60 -17.51 9.73 -15.83
N GLU A 61 -17.39 8.44 -15.48
CA GLU A 61 -17.86 7.38 -16.37
C GLU A 61 -19.39 7.41 -16.44
N LYS A 62 -19.90 7.53 -17.66
CA LYS A 62 -21.33 7.50 -17.97
C LYS A 62 -21.67 6.29 -18.82
N TYR A 63 -22.85 5.74 -18.64
CA TYR A 63 -23.30 4.59 -19.39
C TYR A 63 -24.30 5.04 -20.47
N SER A 64 -23.89 5.06 -21.74
CA SER A 64 -24.57 5.70 -22.87
C SER A 64 -26.02 5.26 -23.10
N ASN A 65 -26.42 4.11 -22.58
CA ASN A 65 -27.76 3.53 -22.77
C ASN A 65 -28.60 3.55 -21.48
N GLU A 66 -28.18 4.23 -20.42
CA GLU A 66 -28.88 4.26 -19.16
C GLU A 66 -29.33 5.68 -18.80
N ASP A 67 -28.60 6.35 -17.98
CA ASP A 67 -28.85 7.73 -17.60
C ASP A 67 -27.55 8.53 -17.64
N ASP A 68 -27.68 9.83 -17.49
CA ASP A 68 -26.56 10.78 -17.55
C ASP A 68 -25.83 10.92 -16.20
N SER A 69 -26.11 10.01 -15.24
CA SER A 69 -25.47 10.04 -13.93
C SER A 69 -24.07 9.41 -13.94
N ASP A 70 -23.17 9.98 -13.16
CA ASP A 70 -21.82 9.45 -12.96
C ASP A 70 -21.85 8.08 -12.24
N ASP A 71 -20.81 7.27 -12.37
CA ASP A 71 -20.65 6.06 -11.58
C ASP A 71 -20.33 6.39 -10.11
N ILE A 72 -20.34 5.37 -9.24
CA ILE A 72 -20.20 5.49 -7.79
C ILE A 72 -18.71 5.60 -7.40
N PHE A 73 -18.07 6.69 -7.84
CA PHE A 73 -16.71 7.00 -7.44
C PHE A 73 -16.69 7.72 -6.08
N PRO A 74 -15.77 7.40 -5.15
CA PRO A 74 -15.64 8.08 -3.86
C PRO A 74 -15.05 9.49 -4.02
N SER A 75 -15.86 10.44 -4.49
CA SER A 75 -15.42 11.78 -4.93
C SER A 75 -14.92 12.68 -3.81
N ASP A 76 -15.57 12.60 -2.63
CA ASP A 76 -15.44 13.63 -1.61
C ASP A 76 -14.45 13.25 -0.52
N PHE A 77 -14.43 11.97 -0.11
CA PHE A 77 -13.53 11.51 0.93
C PHE A 77 -13.25 10.01 0.84
N ILE A 78 -12.08 9.62 1.30
CA ILE A 78 -11.71 8.27 1.73
C ILE A 78 -11.06 8.41 3.10
N ILE A 79 -11.48 7.59 4.06
CA ILE A 79 -10.98 7.63 5.44
C ILE A 79 -10.44 6.26 5.82
N THR A 80 -9.19 6.21 6.26
CA THR A 80 -8.62 5.01 6.87
C THR A 80 -8.85 5.03 8.38
N LEU A 81 -9.46 3.97 8.89
CA LEU A 81 -9.65 3.83 10.33
C LEU A 81 -8.31 3.48 11.00
N LYS A 82 -8.10 4.03 12.19
CA LYS A 82 -6.94 3.68 13.00
C LYS A 82 -7.05 2.21 13.42
N THR A 83 -6.00 1.43 13.18
CA THR A 83 -5.93 0.03 13.62
C THR A 83 -5.98 -0.03 15.15
N PRO A 84 -6.93 -0.78 15.75
CA PRO A 84 -6.98 -0.98 17.20
C PRO A 84 -5.71 -1.69 17.72
N SER A 85 -5.28 -1.35 18.92
CA SER A 85 -4.05 -1.90 19.53
C SER A 85 -4.08 -3.43 19.75
N ASP A 86 -5.28 -3.99 19.91
CA ASP A 86 -5.48 -5.42 20.13
C ASP A 86 -5.71 -6.22 18.83
N TYR A 87 -5.76 -5.51 17.67
CA TYR A 87 -5.88 -6.15 16.35
C TYR A 87 -4.50 -6.60 15.88
N SER A 88 -4.42 -7.86 15.46
CA SER A 88 -3.21 -8.45 14.87
C SER A 88 -3.35 -8.49 13.35
N GLY A 89 -2.56 -7.67 12.68
CA GLY A 89 -2.57 -7.48 11.24
C GLY A 89 -1.29 -7.93 10.55
N PRO A 90 -1.01 -7.41 9.36
CA PRO A 90 0.19 -7.75 8.59
C PRO A 90 1.51 -7.49 9.34
N LEU A 91 1.60 -6.43 10.14
CA LEU A 91 2.78 -6.17 10.97
C LEU A 91 3.07 -7.35 11.92
N ASP A 92 2.03 -7.85 12.59
CA ASP A 92 2.19 -8.94 13.58
C ASP A 92 2.53 -10.28 12.94
N PHE A 93 2.00 -10.59 11.75
CA PHE A 93 2.22 -11.87 11.07
C PHE A 93 3.42 -11.88 10.13
N PHE A 94 3.71 -10.76 9.46
CA PHE A 94 4.71 -10.68 8.40
C PHE A 94 5.79 -9.62 8.66
N GLY A 95 5.69 -8.84 9.73
CA GLY A 95 6.60 -7.73 10.03
C GLY A 95 6.43 -6.52 9.11
N VAL A 96 5.25 -6.35 8.52
CA VAL A 96 4.95 -5.28 7.56
C VAL A 96 4.22 -4.14 8.25
N ASP A 97 4.81 -2.96 8.28
CA ASP A 97 4.20 -1.72 8.70
C ASP A 97 4.32 -0.63 7.61
N GLU A 98 3.85 0.58 7.90
CA GLU A 98 3.92 1.71 6.96
C GLU A 98 5.35 2.13 6.59
N ASN A 99 6.35 1.71 7.37
CA ASN A 99 7.77 1.98 7.14
C ASN A 99 8.49 0.79 6.49
N THR A 100 7.82 -0.36 6.37
CA THR A 100 8.39 -1.54 5.72
C THR A 100 8.49 -1.26 4.23
N GLN A 101 9.71 -1.10 3.77
CA GLN A 101 10.04 -1.02 2.36
C GLN A 101 10.71 -2.34 2.02
N ASP A 102 10.41 -2.96 0.92
CA ASP A 102 10.90 -4.21 0.32
C ASP A 102 12.21 -4.86 0.83
N ASP A 103 12.69 -4.49 1.99
CA ASP A 103 13.86 -5.07 2.63
C ASP A 103 13.45 -6.33 3.41
N ASP A 104 13.74 -7.50 2.83
CA ASP A 104 13.52 -8.81 3.42
C ASP A 104 14.19 -9.00 4.79
N THR A 105 15.11 -8.11 5.18
CA THR A 105 15.89 -8.22 6.43
C THR A 105 15.05 -7.97 7.69
N HIS A 106 13.90 -7.31 7.56
CA HIS A 106 13.02 -6.98 8.68
C HIS A 106 11.73 -7.81 8.73
N ILE A 107 11.52 -8.74 7.79
CA ILE A 107 10.33 -9.56 7.75
C ILE A 107 10.37 -10.57 8.90
N ARG A 108 9.42 -10.45 9.80
CA ARG A 108 9.25 -11.36 10.91
C ARG A 108 8.48 -12.60 10.46
N ARG A 109 9.10 -13.78 10.59
CA ARG A 109 8.53 -15.05 10.11
C ARG A 109 8.25 -16.07 11.21
N ASP A 110 8.26 -15.68 12.47
CA ASP A 110 8.11 -16.56 13.63
C ASP A 110 6.73 -17.22 13.77
N LEU A 111 5.71 -16.69 13.10
CA LEU A 111 4.37 -17.27 13.02
C LEU A 111 4.12 -18.03 11.70
N LEU A 112 5.08 -17.99 10.76
CA LEU A 112 4.97 -18.68 9.48
C LEU A 112 5.69 -20.03 9.55
N VAL A 113 5.08 -21.03 8.92
CA VAL A 113 5.68 -22.36 8.74
C VAL A 113 5.73 -22.66 7.26
N ASP A 114 6.94 -22.79 6.74
CA ASP A 114 7.16 -23.06 5.32
C ASP A 114 6.64 -24.46 4.96
N VAL A 115 5.83 -24.53 3.90
CA VAL A 115 5.32 -25.76 3.31
C VAL A 115 6.05 -26.01 2.00
N ASP A 116 6.53 -27.25 1.78
CA ASP A 116 7.12 -27.61 0.49
C ASP A 116 6.02 -27.53 -0.59
N PRO A 117 6.26 -26.85 -1.73
CA PRO A 117 5.31 -26.82 -2.84
C PRO A 117 4.82 -28.21 -3.28
N LYS A 118 5.64 -29.26 -3.14
CA LYS A 118 5.25 -30.65 -3.43
C LYS A 118 4.12 -31.14 -2.54
N ASP A 119 4.07 -30.71 -1.29
CA ASP A 119 2.99 -31.06 -0.37
C ASP A 119 1.66 -30.49 -0.87
N LEU A 120 1.67 -29.29 -1.45
CA LEU A 120 0.47 -28.69 -2.05
C LEU A 120 0.08 -29.32 -3.38
N GLN A 121 1.05 -29.82 -4.16
CA GLN A 121 0.76 -30.52 -5.43
C GLN A 121 -0.06 -31.80 -5.19
N SER A 122 0.10 -32.44 -4.04
CA SER A 122 -0.72 -33.60 -3.67
C SER A 122 -2.23 -33.26 -3.56
N PHE A 123 -2.56 -31.98 -3.43
CA PHE A 123 -3.94 -31.48 -3.36
C PHE A 123 -4.46 -30.92 -4.69
N VAL A 124 -3.61 -30.77 -5.71
CA VAL A 124 -4.01 -30.30 -7.04
C VAL A 124 -4.27 -31.52 -7.90
N GLY A 125 -5.53 -31.93 -8.00
CA GLY A 125 -5.92 -32.98 -8.95
C GLY A 125 -5.84 -32.44 -10.38
N ASP A 126 -5.21 -33.19 -11.30
CA ASP A 126 -5.28 -32.94 -12.74
C ASP A 126 -6.75 -32.87 -13.16
N ASP A 127 -7.10 -31.85 -13.93
CA ASP A 127 -8.48 -31.61 -14.40
C ASP A 127 -9.01 -32.73 -15.30
N ASP A 128 -8.14 -33.54 -15.92
CA ASP A 128 -8.45 -34.58 -16.88
C ASP A 128 -8.19 -36.03 -16.41
N ALA A 129 -7.56 -36.23 -15.26
CA ALA A 129 -7.37 -37.59 -14.74
C ALA A 129 -8.64 -38.09 -14.05
N PHE A 130 -9.43 -38.86 -14.79
CA PHE A 130 -10.46 -39.76 -14.28
C PHE A 130 -9.78 -40.85 -13.45
N LEU A 131 -9.43 -40.56 -12.20
CA LEU A 131 -8.92 -41.57 -11.30
C LEU A 131 -10.02 -42.61 -11.05
N PRO A 132 -9.73 -43.94 -11.17
CA PRO A 132 -10.67 -44.99 -10.85
C PRO A 132 -11.20 -44.85 -9.43
N ALA A 133 -12.45 -45.24 -9.20
CA ALA A 133 -13.12 -45.06 -7.90
C ALA A 133 -12.34 -45.68 -6.71
N ALA A 134 -11.54 -46.73 -6.95
CA ALA A 134 -10.71 -47.40 -5.96
C ALA A 134 -9.47 -46.56 -5.51
N GLU A 135 -8.97 -45.64 -6.35
CA GLU A 135 -7.85 -44.76 -6.00
C GLU A 135 -8.29 -43.48 -5.29
N LYS A 136 -9.60 -43.18 -5.24
CA LYS A 136 -10.19 -41.98 -4.61
C LYS A 136 -10.29 -42.09 -3.08
N GLU A 137 -10.12 -43.25 -2.50
CA GLU A 137 -10.26 -43.49 -1.05
C GLU A 137 -9.01 -43.18 -0.23
N CYS A 138 -7.83 -43.06 -0.85
CA CYS A 138 -6.58 -42.76 -0.16
C CYS A 138 -5.90 -41.49 -0.75
N MET A 139 -6.39 -40.32 -0.39
CA MET A 139 -5.63 -39.11 -0.63
C MET A 139 -4.41 -39.07 0.30
N PHE A 140 -3.21 -38.87 -0.28
CA PHE A 140 -2.00 -38.69 0.53
C PHE A 140 -2.10 -37.39 1.33
N ILE A 141 -2.04 -37.51 2.64
CA ILE A 141 -1.95 -36.35 3.53
C ILE A 141 -0.49 -36.08 3.85
N PRO A 142 0.07 -34.93 3.42
CA PRO A 142 1.48 -34.61 3.63
C PRO A 142 1.81 -34.41 5.11
N ASP A 143 3.08 -34.59 5.45
CA ASP A 143 3.55 -34.46 6.83
C ASP A 143 3.41 -33.00 7.33
N SER A 144 3.52 -32.01 6.47
CA SER A 144 3.26 -30.61 6.83
C SER A 144 1.84 -30.39 7.37
N LEU A 145 0.82 -31.06 6.79
CA LEU A 145 -0.55 -30.98 7.29
C LEU A 145 -0.73 -31.75 8.61
N ARG A 146 -0.04 -32.89 8.78
CA ARG A 146 -0.01 -33.61 10.07
C ARG A 146 0.62 -32.77 11.17
N ILE A 147 1.71 -32.06 10.86
CA ILE A 147 2.35 -31.11 11.77
C ILE A 147 1.40 -29.94 12.08
N ALA A 148 0.65 -29.45 11.11
CA ALA A 148 -0.33 -28.39 11.35
C ALA A 148 -1.44 -28.83 12.32
N VAL A 149 -1.91 -30.08 12.22
CA VAL A 149 -2.86 -30.66 13.18
C VAL A 149 -2.25 -30.79 14.58
N MET A 150 -0.98 -31.19 14.68
CA MET A 150 -0.23 -31.19 15.94
C MET A 150 -0.15 -29.77 16.53
N CYS A 151 0.25 -28.79 15.74
CA CYS A 151 0.29 -27.38 16.14
C CYS A 151 -1.07 -26.89 16.63
N PHE A 152 -2.16 -27.29 15.99
CA PHE A 152 -3.50 -26.92 16.39
C PHE A 152 -3.84 -27.44 17.79
N LEU A 153 -3.54 -28.70 18.09
CA LEU A 153 -3.76 -29.28 19.42
C LEU A 153 -2.87 -28.59 20.50
N ILE A 154 -1.61 -28.33 20.18
CA ILE A 154 -0.70 -27.58 21.07
C ILE A 154 -1.26 -26.18 21.35
N SER A 155 -1.66 -25.45 20.31
CA SER A 155 -2.20 -24.09 20.44
C SER A 155 -3.51 -24.06 21.24
N ALA A 156 -4.41 -25.03 20.99
CA ALA A 156 -5.64 -25.16 21.77
C ALA A 156 -5.35 -25.43 23.25
N GLY A 157 -4.42 -26.36 23.55
CA GLY A 157 -4.00 -26.63 24.93
C GLY A 157 -3.39 -25.43 25.63
N ALA A 158 -2.51 -24.71 24.94
CA ALA A 158 -1.88 -23.51 25.49
C ALA A 158 -2.89 -22.37 25.72
N ARG A 159 -3.86 -22.16 24.79
CA ARG A 159 -4.95 -21.19 25.01
C ARG A 159 -5.77 -21.53 26.25
N ILE A 160 -6.19 -22.77 26.38
CA ILE A 160 -6.95 -23.26 27.54
C ILE A 160 -6.13 -23.08 28.84
N SER A 161 -4.83 -23.38 28.83
CA SER A 161 -3.96 -23.19 29.98
C SER A 161 -3.82 -21.74 30.43
N ARG A 162 -4.00 -20.78 29.49
CA ARG A 162 -4.01 -19.33 29.75
C ARG A 162 -5.39 -18.78 30.15
N GLY A 163 -6.42 -19.66 30.22
CA GLY A 163 -7.78 -19.26 30.60
C GLY A 163 -8.69 -18.83 29.44
N TYR A 164 -8.25 -19.03 28.18
CA TYR A 164 -9.11 -18.87 27.00
C TYR A 164 -9.86 -20.18 26.72
N ASP A 165 -10.87 -20.40 27.52
CA ASP A 165 -11.65 -21.65 27.58
C ASP A 165 -12.89 -21.57 26.70
N ASP A 166 -12.72 -21.09 25.48
CA ASP A 166 -13.73 -20.87 24.47
C ASP A 166 -13.46 -21.72 23.21
N ASN A 167 -13.97 -21.26 22.06
CA ASN A 167 -13.82 -21.96 20.79
C ASN A 167 -12.37 -22.02 20.30
N ASN A 168 -11.98 -23.16 19.73
CA ASN A 168 -10.69 -23.38 19.07
C ASN A 168 -10.93 -23.84 17.64
N THR A 169 -10.33 -23.15 16.67
CA THR A 169 -10.54 -23.44 15.25
C THR A 169 -9.21 -23.54 14.50
N MET A 170 -9.15 -24.51 13.59
CA MET A 170 -8.13 -24.65 12.55
C MET A 170 -8.77 -24.46 11.18
N LEU A 171 -8.07 -23.77 10.28
CA LEU A 171 -8.48 -23.55 8.89
C LEU A 171 -7.60 -24.35 7.94
N ILE A 172 -8.22 -25.05 6.97
CA ILE A 172 -7.54 -25.70 5.84
C ILE A 172 -8.19 -25.19 4.56
N ASN A 173 -7.42 -24.44 3.76
CA ASN A 173 -7.87 -23.84 2.51
C ASN A 173 -6.83 -24.05 1.42
N VAL A 174 -6.98 -25.12 0.65
CA VAL A 174 -6.01 -25.55 -0.38
C VAL A 174 -6.60 -25.59 -1.80
N ASP A 175 -7.93 -25.76 -1.97
CA ASP A 175 -8.59 -25.80 -3.28
C ASP A 175 -10.01 -25.19 -3.23
N ILE A 176 -10.53 -24.84 -4.43
CA ILE A 176 -11.89 -24.33 -4.64
C ILE A 176 -12.91 -25.45 -4.91
N LYS A 177 -12.49 -26.58 -5.46
CA LYS A 177 -13.39 -27.63 -5.97
C LYS A 177 -14.12 -28.34 -4.81
N ARG A 178 -15.44 -28.39 -4.88
CA ARG A 178 -16.30 -28.98 -3.81
C ARG A 178 -16.00 -30.46 -3.57
N ARG A 179 -15.87 -31.23 -4.67
CA ARG A 179 -15.63 -32.69 -4.57
C ARG A 179 -14.30 -32.99 -3.90
N PHE A 180 -13.27 -32.25 -4.28
CA PHE A 180 -11.94 -32.37 -3.68
C PHE A 180 -11.97 -32.05 -2.18
N ASN A 181 -12.57 -30.92 -1.79
CA ASN A 181 -12.66 -30.52 -0.39
C ASN A 181 -13.46 -31.52 0.49
N SER A 182 -14.45 -32.21 -0.10
CA SER A 182 -15.19 -33.29 0.59
C SER A 182 -14.27 -34.46 0.93
N THR A 183 -13.49 -34.96 -0.06
CA THR A 183 -12.52 -36.04 0.16
C THR A 183 -11.43 -35.60 1.13
N LEU A 184 -10.91 -34.39 0.98
CA LEU A 184 -9.92 -33.84 1.92
C LEU A 184 -10.45 -33.79 3.34
N ARG A 185 -11.71 -33.34 3.54
CA ARG A 185 -12.36 -33.30 4.86
C ARG A 185 -12.37 -34.69 5.51
N ASP A 186 -12.69 -35.76 4.75
CA ASP A 186 -12.79 -37.09 5.30
C ASP A 186 -11.40 -37.64 5.69
N ASN A 187 -10.38 -37.38 4.89
CA ASN A 187 -9.00 -37.74 5.23
C ASN A 187 -8.45 -36.93 6.41
N VAL A 188 -8.74 -35.62 6.46
CA VAL A 188 -8.38 -34.76 7.61
C VAL A 188 -9.06 -35.24 8.88
N LYS A 189 -10.32 -35.73 8.81
CA LYS A 189 -11.01 -36.30 9.96
C LYS A 189 -10.26 -37.50 10.49
N GLN A 190 -9.82 -38.42 9.62
CA GLN A 190 -9.02 -39.59 10.04
C GLN A 190 -7.70 -39.17 10.69
N VAL A 191 -6.98 -38.18 10.13
CA VAL A 191 -5.74 -37.67 10.70
C VAL A 191 -5.99 -37.01 12.06
N PHE A 192 -7.01 -36.18 12.18
CA PHE A 192 -7.36 -35.51 13.43
C PHE A 192 -7.80 -36.50 14.51
N ASP A 193 -8.64 -37.49 14.17
CA ASP A 193 -9.07 -38.56 15.07
C ASP A 193 -7.88 -39.38 15.56
N SER A 194 -6.97 -39.74 14.65
CA SER A 194 -5.75 -40.49 14.99
C SER A 194 -4.80 -39.68 15.87
N ALA A 195 -4.61 -38.38 15.56
CA ALA A 195 -3.78 -37.50 16.38
C ALA A 195 -4.31 -37.36 17.80
N CYS A 196 -5.63 -37.16 17.97
CA CYS A 196 -6.28 -37.13 19.28
C CYS A 196 -6.14 -38.44 20.05
N LYS A 197 -6.38 -39.58 19.37
CA LYS A 197 -6.23 -40.93 19.99
C LYS A 197 -4.80 -41.18 20.42
N ASN A 198 -3.83 -40.97 19.52
CA ASN A 198 -2.41 -41.24 19.82
C ASN A 198 -1.93 -40.32 20.96
N TYR A 199 -2.34 -39.04 20.99
CA TYR A 199 -1.99 -38.16 22.10
C TYR A 199 -2.47 -38.68 23.45
N LEU A 200 -3.68 -39.24 23.53
CA LEU A 200 -4.23 -39.74 24.79
C LEU A 200 -3.56 -41.01 25.27
N TYR A 201 -3.18 -41.93 24.37
CA TYR A 201 -2.80 -43.29 24.71
C TYR A 201 -1.33 -43.64 24.44
N ASP A 202 -0.58 -42.83 23.70
CA ASP A 202 0.82 -43.06 23.39
C ASP A 202 1.72 -41.98 23.99
N GLU A 203 2.60 -42.40 24.89
CA GLU A 203 3.54 -41.53 25.59
C GLU A 203 4.59 -40.94 24.64
N ALA A 204 5.06 -41.70 23.67
CA ALA A 204 6.01 -41.24 22.68
C ALA A 204 5.43 -40.11 21.81
N THR A 205 4.13 -40.17 21.54
CA THR A 205 3.43 -39.05 20.86
C THR A 205 3.39 -37.80 21.74
N ARG A 206 3.10 -37.91 23.03
CA ARG A 206 3.10 -36.75 23.95
C ARG A 206 4.48 -36.10 24.04
N GLU A 207 5.55 -36.91 24.10
CA GLU A 207 6.91 -36.36 24.15
C GLU A 207 7.27 -35.62 22.86
N LYS A 208 6.87 -36.07 21.67
CA LYS A 208 7.02 -35.35 20.39
C LYS A 208 6.32 -33.99 20.42
N TYR A 209 5.11 -33.91 21.01
CA TYR A 209 4.38 -32.65 21.13
C TYR A 209 5.11 -31.66 22.06
N LYS A 210 5.66 -32.19 23.19
CA LYS A 210 6.46 -31.41 24.13
C LYS A 210 7.73 -30.87 23.49
N GLU A 211 8.49 -31.71 22.80
CA GLU A 211 9.70 -31.32 22.05
C GLU A 211 9.37 -30.24 21.01
N TYR A 212 8.24 -30.41 20.30
CA TYR A 212 7.82 -29.43 19.29
C TYR A 212 7.45 -28.10 19.94
N TRP A 213 6.74 -28.11 21.09
CA TRP A 213 6.45 -26.91 21.89
C TRP A 213 7.72 -26.20 22.31
N GLU A 214 8.66 -26.90 22.95
CA GLU A 214 9.91 -26.33 23.42
C GLU A 214 10.74 -25.70 22.29
N LYS A 215 10.79 -26.37 21.14
CA LYS A 215 11.58 -25.94 19.98
C LYS A 215 10.94 -24.77 19.21
N ASN A 216 9.62 -24.78 18.99
CA ASN A 216 8.99 -23.93 17.98
C ASN A 216 7.99 -22.90 18.56
N TYR A 217 7.59 -23.04 19.83
CA TYR A 217 6.63 -22.14 20.45
C TYR A 217 7.22 -21.33 21.62
N ARG A 218 7.92 -21.98 22.54
CA ARG A 218 8.33 -21.39 23.81
C ARG A 218 9.05 -20.07 23.66
N LYS A 219 10.07 -20.01 22.80
CA LYS A 219 10.82 -18.77 22.55
C LYS A 219 9.95 -17.68 21.94
N VAL A 220 9.15 -18.03 20.94
CA VAL A 220 8.20 -17.11 20.27
C VAL A 220 7.21 -16.55 21.29
N SER A 221 6.65 -17.40 22.15
CA SER A 221 5.71 -16.99 23.20
C SER A 221 6.36 -16.05 24.20
N GLN A 222 7.58 -16.33 24.66
CA GLN A 222 8.32 -15.46 25.57
C GLN A 222 8.56 -14.07 24.99
N GLU A 223 9.00 -14.00 23.72
CA GLU A 223 9.29 -12.75 23.04
C GLU A 223 8.02 -11.95 22.78
N ARG A 224 6.98 -12.57 22.19
CA ARG A 224 5.74 -11.92 21.81
C ARG A 224 4.91 -11.44 23.00
N LEU A 225 4.81 -12.23 24.07
CA LEU A 225 4.11 -11.80 25.28
C LEU A 225 4.83 -10.64 25.95
N LYS A 226 6.15 -10.68 26.01
CA LYS A 226 6.97 -9.58 26.54
C LYS A 226 6.75 -8.27 25.74
N GLU A 227 6.71 -8.33 24.43
CA GLU A 227 6.42 -7.17 23.56
C GLU A 227 5.07 -6.53 23.85
N LYS A 228 4.07 -7.34 24.20
CA LYS A 228 2.72 -6.88 24.57
C LYS A 228 2.59 -6.56 26.06
N GLY A 229 3.69 -6.56 26.82
CA GLY A 229 3.69 -6.30 28.28
C GLY A 229 3.04 -7.41 29.11
N LEU A 230 2.93 -8.61 28.57
CA LEU A 230 2.35 -9.78 29.22
C LEU A 230 3.43 -10.71 29.76
N GLU A 231 3.14 -11.38 30.87
CA GLU A 231 4.05 -12.34 31.49
C GLU A 231 3.90 -13.73 30.90
N PHE A 232 5.02 -14.36 30.55
CA PHE A 232 5.04 -15.76 30.13
C PHE A 232 4.93 -16.69 31.35
N LYS A 233 3.83 -17.46 31.46
CA LYS A 233 3.54 -18.38 32.56
C LYS A 233 3.24 -19.81 32.11
N ASP A 234 3.47 -20.12 30.82
CA ASP A 234 3.17 -21.42 30.28
C ASP A 234 4.12 -22.48 30.83
N SER A 235 3.57 -23.62 31.21
CA SER A 235 4.30 -24.84 31.54
C SER A 235 3.73 -26.01 30.75
N TRP A 236 4.58 -26.95 30.39
CA TRP A 236 4.14 -28.09 29.60
C TRP A 236 3.01 -28.87 30.29
N ASP A 237 3.08 -29.07 31.60
CA ASP A 237 2.06 -29.84 32.35
C ASP A 237 0.67 -29.20 32.20
N LYS A 238 0.57 -27.87 32.27
CA LYS A 238 -0.70 -27.16 32.06
C LYS A 238 -1.16 -27.24 30.60
N ILE A 239 -0.22 -27.21 29.66
CA ILE A 239 -0.51 -27.34 28.24
C ILE A 239 -1.00 -28.76 27.93
N ASP A 240 -0.37 -29.79 28.46
CA ASP A 240 -0.80 -31.22 28.32
C ASP A 240 -2.22 -31.39 28.87
N GLU A 241 -2.52 -30.86 30.05
CA GLU A 241 -3.88 -30.84 30.60
C GLU A 241 -4.87 -30.14 29.68
N GLY A 242 -4.49 -28.97 29.16
CA GLY A 242 -5.28 -28.21 28.20
C GLY A 242 -5.54 -28.98 26.90
N ILE A 243 -4.54 -29.68 26.35
CA ILE A 243 -4.71 -30.52 25.16
C ILE A 243 -5.71 -31.65 25.44
N ARG A 244 -5.56 -32.34 26.59
CA ARG A 244 -6.51 -33.40 26.99
C ARG A 244 -7.94 -32.83 27.15
N LYS A 245 -8.08 -31.62 27.65
CA LYS A 245 -9.37 -30.92 27.78
C LYS A 245 -9.93 -30.59 26.40
N ALA A 246 -9.14 -30.04 25.49
CA ALA A 246 -9.54 -29.75 24.11
C ALA A 246 -10.01 -30.99 23.36
N ILE A 247 -9.28 -32.12 23.53
CA ILE A 247 -9.66 -33.41 22.90
C ILE A 247 -11.02 -33.90 23.40
N ARG A 248 -11.37 -33.64 24.67
CA ARG A 248 -12.70 -34.01 25.23
C ARG A 248 -13.85 -33.22 24.59
N TRP A 249 -13.59 -32.03 24.06
CA TRP A 249 -14.61 -31.25 23.34
C TRP A 249 -14.86 -31.75 21.92
N LYS A 250 -14.02 -32.67 21.43
CA LYS A 250 -14.15 -33.21 20.09
C LYS A 250 -15.45 -34.02 19.96
N THR A 251 -16.15 -33.79 18.87
CA THR A 251 -17.35 -34.50 18.44
C THR A 251 -17.11 -35.09 17.04
N ASP A 252 -18.03 -35.95 16.58
CA ASP A 252 -17.98 -36.45 15.19
C ASP A 252 -18.09 -35.38 14.14
N SER A 253 -18.67 -34.24 14.48
CA SER A 253 -18.83 -33.07 13.63
C SER A 253 -17.75 -32.02 13.80
N SER A 254 -16.65 -32.30 14.52
CA SER A 254 -15.55 -31.35 14.73
C SER A 254 -14.81 -31.00 13.43
N VAL A 255 -14.78 -31.90 12.43
CA VAL A 255 -14.21 -31.58 11.12
C VAL A 255 -15.34 -31.17 10.18
N LYS A 256 -15.35 -29.88 9.83
CA LYS A 256 -16.42 -29.23 9.06
C LYS A 256 -16.01 -29.04 7.61
N LEU A 257 -16.94 -29.29 6.70
CA LEU A 257 -16.80 -28.89 5.30
C LEU A 257 -17.54 -27.56 5.10
N VAL A 258 -16.84 -26.52 4.60
CA VAL A 258 -17.39 -25.17 4.44
C VAL A 258 -17.22 -24.70 2.99
N ILE A 259 -18.21 -24.97 2.14
CA ILE A 259 -18.14 -24.70 0.69
C ILE A 259 -19.39 -23.97 0.18
N GLY A 260 -20.58 -24.43 0.59
CA GLY A 260 -21.87 -23.94 0.10
C GLY A 260 -22.38 -22.71 0.85
N LYS A 261 -23.37 -22.01 0.27
CA LYS A 261 -24.00 -20.85 0.91
C LYS A 261 -24.62 -21.19 2.27
N ALA A 262 -25.11 -22.43 2.41
CA ALA A 262 -25.77 -22.93 3.63
C ALA A 262 -24.77 -23.46 4.68
N ASP A 263 -23.51 -23.69 4.31
CA ASP A 263 -22.51 -24.22 5.24
C ASP A 263 -22.10 -23.11 6.20
N THR A 264 -22.32 -23.31 7.48
CA THR A 264 -21.95 -22.40 8.57
C THR A 264 -21.19 -23.16 9.65
N VAL A 265 -20.35 -22.46 10.40
CA VAL A 265 -19.74 -22.97 11.62
C VAL A 265 -20.57 -22.40 12.78
N ASP A 266 -21.40 -23.28 13.36
CA ASP A 266 -22.25 -22.91 14.47
C ASP A 266 -21.52 -23.17 15.78
N TYR A 267 -21.18 -22.07 16.46
CA TYR A 267 -20.51 -22.10 17.76
C TYR A 267 -21.51 -22.07 18.94
N SER A 268 -22.81 -21.89 18.67
CA SER A 268 -23.84 -21.79 19.73
C SER A 268 -24.24 -23.14 20.34
N GLN A 269 -23.82 -24.25 19.73
CA GLN A 269 -24.18 -25.59 20.17
C GLN A 269 -23.50 -26.01 21.48
N SER A 270 -22.37 -25.38 21.83
CA SER A 270 -21.64 -25.63 23.07
C SER A 270 -20.82 -24.38 23.42
N ASP A 271 -20.60 -24.15 24.71
CA ASP A 271 -19.70 -23.09 25.19
C ASP A 271 -18.23 -23.37 24.84
N HIS A 272 -17.91 -24.62 24.48
CA HIS A 272 -16.57 -25.08 24.15
C HIS A 272 -16.58 -25.91 22.89
N ASN A 273 -15.93 -25.43 21.84
CA ASN A 273 -15.85 -26.14 20.57
C ASN A 273 -14.38 -26.31 20.11
N ILE A 274 -14.12 -27.42 19.44
CA ILE A 274 -12.89 -27.65 18.70
C ILE A 274 -13.23 -28.01 17.25
N PHE A 275 -12.89 -27.15 16.30
CA PHE A 275 -13.25 -27.32 14.90
C PHE A 275 -12.04 -27.29 13.98
N VAL A 276 -12.05 -28.17 12.98
CA VAL A 276 -11.16 -28.13 11.81
C VAL A 276 -12.04 -27.84 10.60
N CYS A 277 -11.90 -26.65 10.02
CA CYS A 277 -12.72 -26.18 8.92
C CYS A 277 -11.96 -26.38 7.61
N VAL A 278 -12.47 -27.25 6.75
CA VAL A 278 -11.94 -27.53 5.40
C VAL A 278 -12.85 -26.88 4.39
N GLY A 279 -12.30 -26.06 3.50
CA GLY A 279 -13.13 -25.42 2.48
C GLY A 279 -12.38 -24.55 1.51
N GLY A 280 -13.17 -23.99 0.57
CA GLY A 280 -12.70 -23.17 -0.53
C GLY A 280 -13.07 -21.67 -0.37
N GLN A 281 -13.69 -21.11 -1.42
CA GLN A 281 -13.98 -19.68 -1.52
C GLN A 281 -14.93 -19.15 -0.44
N LYS A 282 -15.85 -19.96 0.07
CA LYS A 282 -16.78 -19.54 1.15
C LYS A 282 -16.03 -19.09 2.41
N LEU A 283 -14.84 -19.65 2.67
CA LEU A 283 -14.01 -19.27 3.81
C LEU A 283 -13.47 -17.83 3.72
N SER A 284 -13.48 -17.21 2.54
CA SER A 284 -13.00 -15.84 2.36
C SER A 284 -13.99 -14.77 2.84
N ARG A 285 -15.30 -15.05 2.83
CA ARG A 285 -16.33 -14.03 3.13
C ARG A 285 -17.51 -14.59 3.92
N GLY A 286 -18.09 -13.74 4.78
CA GLY A 286 -19.34 -14.02 5.49
C GLY A 286 -19.24 -15.18 6.48
N LEU A 287 -18.06 -15.45 7.04
CA LEU A 287 -17.85 -16.46 8.05
C LEU A 287 -16.87 -15.97 9.10
N THR A 288 -17.24 -16.07 10.36
CA THR A 288 -16.33 -15.85 11.49
C THR A 288 -15.78 -17.18 11.96
N LEU A 289 -14.45 -17.26 12.13
CA LEU A 289 -13.75 -18.42 12.68
C LEU A 289 -13.23 -18.04 14.08
N GLU A 290 -14.05 -18.37 15.08
CA GLU A 290 -13.72 -18.07 16.47
C GLU A 290 -12.55 -18.92 16.95
N GLY A 291 -11.60 -18.29 17.67
CA GLY A 291 -10.43 -18.99 18.19
C GLY A 291 -9.51 -19.59 17.13
N LEU A 292 -9.44 -18.99 15.94
CA LEU A 292 -8.58 -19.46 14.86
C LEU A 292 -7.10 -19.28 15.22
N THR A 293 -6.40 -20.38 15.43
CA THR A 293 -4.96 -20.43 15.78
C THR A 293 -4.09 -20.94 14.65
N VAL A 294 -4.53 -21.96 13.93
CA VAL A 294 -3.72 -22.58 12.88
C VAL A 294 -4.44 -22.50 11.54
N SER A 295 -3.73 -22.01 10.52
CA SER A 295 -4.21 -21.94 9.16
C SER A 295 -3.24 -22.67 8.23
N TYR A 296 -3.74 -23.67 7.50
CA TYR A 296 -3.03 -24.35 6.42
C TYR A 296 -3.55 -23.81 5.10
N TYR A 297 -2.73 -22.99 4.43
CA TYR A 297 -3.14 -22.22 3.27
C TYR A 297 -2.28 -22.55 2.06
N GLY A 298 -2.90 -23.09 1.00
CA GLY A 298 -2.21 -23.51 -0.21
C GLY A 298 -2.80 -22.93 -1.49
N ARG A 299 -3.70 -21.97 -1.38
CA ARG A 299 -4.42 -21.44 -2.51
C ARG A 299 -3.74 -20.22 -3.14
N ASN A 300 -3.62 -20.21 -4.47
CA ASN A 300 -3.16 -19.04 -5.22
C ASN A 300 -4.30 -18.04 -5.40
N ALA A 301 -4.02 -16.77 -5.22
CA ALA A 301 -4.90 -15.65 -5.55
C ALA A 301 -4.36 -14.91 -6.80
N GLN A 302 -5.23 -14.25 -7.54
CA GLN A 302 -4.86 -13.42 -8.68
C GLN A 302 -4.82 -11.92 -8.35
N SER A 303 -5.39 -11.54 -7.21
CA SER A 303 -5.48 -10.14 -6.79
C SER A 303 -5.29 -9.97 -5.28
N ILE A 304 -4.79 -8.80 -4.91
CA ILE A 304 -4.49 -8.40 -3.53
C ILE A 304 -5.76 -8.45 -2.68
N ASP A 305 -6.86 -7.90 -3.16
CA ASP A 305 -8.14 -7.91 -2.45
C ASP A 305 -8.61 -9.33 -2.12
N SER A 306 -8.55 -10.23 -3.09
CA SER A 306 -8.91 -11.63 -2.89
C SER A 306 -7.98 -12.33 -1.90
N LEU A 307 -6.67 -12.08 -1.99
CA LEU A 307 -5.68 -12.67 -1.10
C LEU A 307 -5.90 -12.23 0.35
N LEU A 308 -6.04 -10.92 0.58
CA LEU A 308 -6.23 -10.37 1.93
C LEU A 308 -7.54 -10.84 2.57
N GLN A 309 -8.62 -10.99 1.80
CA GLN A 309 -9.89 -11.52 2.29
C GLN A 309 -9.79 -13.00 2.73
N MET A 310 -8.84 -13.75 2.18
CA MET A 310 -8.56 -15.13 2.60
C MET A 310 -7.68 -15.21 3.85
N GLY A 311 -7.03 -14.13 4.24
CA GLY A 311 -6.19 -14.02 5.44
C GLY A 311 -6.99 -13.99 6.74
N ARG A 312 -7.78 -15.03 7.01
CA ARG A 312 -8.66 -15.13 8.18
C ARG A 312 -7.93 -15.18 9.53
N TRP A 313 -6.62 -15.36 9.51
CA TRP A 313 -5.77 -15.27 10.71
C TRP A 313 -5.56 -13.85 11.20
N PHE A 314 -5.80 -12.80 10.41
CA PHE A 314 -5.87 -11.43 10.90
C PHE A 314 -7.08 -11.25 11.83
N GLY A 315 -6.93 -10.44 12.87
CA GLY A 315 -8.01 -10.17 13.81
C GLY A 315 -7.53 -9.99 15.25
N TYR A 316 -8.48 -9.98 16.18
CA TYR A 316 -8.20 -9.79 17.60
C TYR A 316 -7.59 -11.05 18.21
N ARG A 317 -6.34 -10.96 18.69
CA ARG A 317 -5.55 -12.09 19.21
C ARG A 317 -4.88 -11.77 20.55
N LYS A 318 -5.55 -10.99 21.40
CA LYS A 318 -5.01 -10.56 22.68
C LYS A 318 -4.60 -11.73 23.55
N GLY A 319 -3.30 -11.78 23.93
CA GLY A 319 -2.75 -12.77 24.84
C GLY A 319 -2.52 -14.18 24.25
N TRP A 320 -2.73 -14.39 22.92
CA TRP A 320 -2.51 -15.68 22.28
C TRP A 320 -2.09 -15.60 20.78
N LEU A 321 -1.67 -14.41 20.30
CA LEU A 321 -1.10 -14.27 18.97
C LEU A 321 0.12 -15.18 18.74
N ASP A 322 0.97 -15.30 19.73
CA ASP A 322 2.17 -16.15 19.73
C ASP A 322 1.89 -17.63 19.51
N LEU A 323 0.64 -18.07 19.75
CA LEU A 323 0.18 -19.44 19.49
C LEU A 323 -0.31 -19.64 18.05
N CYS A 324 -0.47 -18.58 17.26
CA CYS A 324 -0.91 -18.68 15.87
C CYS A 324 0.20 -19.26 14.98
N ARG A 325 -0.20 -20.06 13.99
CA ARG A 325 0.70 -20.55 12.92
C ARG A 325 -0.01 -20.51 11.58
N VAL A 326 0.69 -19.96 10.57
CA VAL A 326 0.24 -19.98 9.18
C VAL A 326 1.19 -20.85 8.37
N PHE A 327 0.67 -21.96 7.88
CA PHE A 327 1.36 -22.88 6.99
C PHE A 327 1.11 -22.45 5.56
N ALA A 328 2.15 -22.06 4.85
CA ALA A 328 2.08 -21.63 3.45
C ALA A 328 3.42 -21.87 2.75
N THR A 329 3.41 -21.90 1.42
CA THR A 329 4.67 -21.90 0.65
C THR A 329 5.34 -20.53 0.77
N LYS A 330 6.64 -20.46 0.51
CA LYS A 330 7.39 -19.19 0.49
C LYS A 330 6.80 -18.20 -0.48
N ASP A 331 6.35 -18.65 -1.63
CA ASP A 331 5.73 -17.83 -2.67
C ASP A 331 4.42 -17.19 -2.18
N ILE A 332 3.55 -17.98 -1.56
CA ILE A 332 2.30 -17.47 -0.99
C ILE A 332 2.58 -16.50 0.17
N ALA A 333 3.53 -16.81 1.02
CA ALA A 333 3.93 -15.91 2.10
C ALA A 333 4.48 -14.58 1.55
N SER A 334 5.27 -14.62 0.49
CA SER A 334 5.76 -13.43 -0.21
C SER A 334 4.62 -12.60 -0.82
N ASP A 335 3.61 -13.25 -1.42
CA ASP A 335 2.42 -12.58 -1.95
C ASP A 335 1.65 -11.82 -0.84
N PHE A 336 1.52 -12.41 0.35
CA PHE A 336 0.90 -11.71 1.50
C PHE A 336 1.72 -10.53 2.00
N VAL A 337 3.05 -10.66 2.03
CA VAL A 337 3.95 -9.56 2.37
C VAL A 337 3.79 -8.42 1.38
N GLU A 338 3.85 -8.71 0.08
CA GLU A 338 3.71 -7.71 -0.97
C GLU A 338 2.32 -7.04 -0.94
N ALA A 339 1.25 -7.83 -0.78
CA ALA A 339 -0.11 -7.31 -0.63
C ALA A 339 -0.26 -6.39 0.59
N ALA A 340 0.39 -6.73 1.70
CA ALA A 340 0.40 -5.91 2.90
C ALA A 340 1.16 -4.59 2.69
N ILE A 341 2.33 -4.61 2.04
CA ILE A 341 3.09 -3.40 1.70
C ILE A 341 2.26 -2.46 0.83
N VAL A 342 1.63 -2.98 -0.23
CA VAL A 342 0.77 -2.18 -1.11
C VAL A 342 -0.40 -1.56 -0.34
N THR A 343 -1.02 -2.32 0.56
CA THR A 343 -2.16 -1.84 1.36
C THR A 343 -1.75 -0.76 2.37
N GLU A 344 -0.61 -0.93 3.06
CA GLU A 344 -0.11 0.08 4.01
C GLU A 344 0.36 1.34 3.26
N GLY A 345 0.96 1.20 2.08
CA GLY A 345 1.26 2.32 1.19
C GLY A 345 0.00 3.11 0.83
N PHE A 346 -1.05 2.43 0.40
CA PHE A 346 -2.33 3.06 0.11
C PHE A 346 -2.95 3.78 1.33
N LYS A 347 -2.91 3.17 2.51
CA LYS A 347 -3.40 3.82 3.74
C LYS A 347 -2.61 5.09 4.08
N ARG A 348 -1.30 5.09 3.84
CA ARG A 348 -0.45 6.26 4.02
C ARG A 348 -0.86 7.38 3.04
N ASP A 349 -1.10 7.05 1.78
CA ASP A 349 -1.52 8.00 0.76
C ASP A 349 -2.89 8.63 1.10
N VAL A 350 -3.85 7.83 1.59
CA VAL A 350 -5.15 8.31 2.05
C VAL A 350 -4.99 9.27 3.24
N ARG A 351 -4.15 8.94 4.23
CA ARG A 351 -3.89 9.85 5.36
C ARG A 351 -3.27 11.16 4.89
N TRP A 352 -2.25 11.05 4.03
CA TRP A 352 -1.59 12.21 3.47
C TRP A 352 -2.56 13.10 2.68
N MET A 353 -3.41 12.52 1.83
CA MET A 353 -4.47 13.22 1.11
C MET A 353 -5.38 14.00 2.07
N SER A 354 -5.88 13.33 3.11
CA SER A 354 -6.76 13.93 4.10
C SER A 354 -6.09 15.07 4.89
N GLU A 355 -4.84 14.86 5.31
CA GLU A 355 -4.06 15.88 6.05
C GLU A 355 -3.71 17.11 5.22
N ASN A 356 -3.69 16.98 3.89
CA ASN A 356 -3.42 18.08 2.97
C ASN A 356 -4.67 18.68 2.32
N GLY A 357 -5.88 18.30 2.81
CA GLY A 357 -7.14 18.90 2.34
C GLY A 357 -7.53 18.52 0.91
N ALA A 358 -6.86 17.50 0.33
CA ALA A 358 -7.21 16.99 -0.99
C ALA A 358 -8.37 15.99 -0.91
N THR A 359 -9.06 15.81 -2.04
CA THR A 359 -10.13 14.82 -2.18
C THR A 359 -9.68 13.69 -3.12
N PRO A 360 -10.33 12.53 -3.10
CA PRO A 360 -10.00 11.46 -4.03
C PRO A 360 -10.04 11.88 -5.51
N ARG A 361 -10.94 12.80 -5.84
CA ARG A 361 -11.07 13.35 -7.19
C ARG A 361 -9.85 14.18 -7.61
N THR A 362 -9.24 14.88 -6.67
CA THR A 362 -8.10 15.78 -6.95
C THR A 362 -6.75 15.15 -6.69
N PHE A 363 -6.72 14.08 -5.87
CA PHE A 363 -5.46 13.44 -5.45
C PHE A 363 -4.87 12.51 -6.52
N GLY A 364 -5.71 11.78 -7.28
CA GLY A 364 -5.26 10.83 -8.28
C GLY A 364 -4.43 9.68 -7.70
N PHE A 365 -5.09 8.70 -7.12
CA PHE A 365 -4.42 7.57 -6.49
C PHE A 365 -3.60 6.75 -7.48
N ARG A 366 -2.39 6.39 -7.05
CA ARG A 366 -1.52 5.41 -7.70
C ARG A 366 -1.27 4.24 -6.76
N VAL A 367 -1.55 3.04 -7.25
CA VAL A 367 -1.37 1.81 -6.48
C VAL A 367 -0.17 1.07 -7.04
N ARG A 368 0.82 0.82 -6.20
CA ARG A 368 2.01 0.07 -6.59
C ARG A 368 1.63 -1.28 -7.20
N ALA A 369 2.24 -1.62 -8.33
CA ALA A 369 2.04 -2.92 -8.94
C ALA A 369 2.80 -3.98 -8.15
N ALA A 370 2.09 -5.03 -7.76
CA ALA A 370 2.70 -6.21 -7.17
C ALA A 370 3.28 -7.13 -8.27
N SER A 371 4.27 -7.94 -7.90
CA SER A 371 5.00 -8.78 -8.86
C SER A 371 4.10 -9.79 -9.57
N ARG A 372 3.15 -10.39 -8.84
CA ARG A 372 2.28 -11.47 -9.33
C ARG A 372 0.80 -11.21 -9.16
N LEU A 373 0.42 -10.16 -8.46
CA LEU A 373 -0.96 -9.87 -8.08
C LEU A 373 -1.44 -8.56 -8.71
N LEU A 374 -2.66 -8.53 -9.16
CA LEU A 374 -3.35 -7.29 -9.47
C LEU A 374 -3.89 -6.65 -8.18
N PRO A 375 -4.05 -5.33 -8.10
CA PRO A 375 -4.68 -4.70 -6.94
C PRO A 375 -6.08 -5.25 -6.64
N THR A 376 -6.90 -5.42 -7.67
CA THR A 376 -8.23 -6.03 -7.62
C THR A 376 -8.48 -6.87 -8.87
N ALA A 377 -9.65 -7.50 -8.96
CA ALA A 377 -10.00 -8.32 -10.13
C ALA A 377 -10.02 -7.48 -11.42
N LYS A 378 -9.50 -8.04 -12.53
CA LYS A 378 -9.35 -7.35 -13.82
C LYS A 378 -10.63 -6.66 -14.31
N ASN A 379 -11.80 -7.24 -14.09
CA ASN A 379 -13.08 -6.66 -14.48
C ASN A 379 -13.53 -5.48 -13.59
N LYS A 380 -12.86 -5.22 -12.48
CA LYS A 380 -13.06 -4.05 -11.60
C LYS A 380 -12.03 -2.94 -11.85
N MET A 381 -11.00 -3.21 -12.64
CA MET A 381 -9.93 -2.27 -13.02
C MET A 381 -10.18 -1.66 -14.40
N ARG A 382 -11.43 -1.36 -14.74
CA ARG A 382 -11.83 -0.94 -16.10
C ARG A 382 -11.15 0.35 -16.54
N SER A 383 -10.97 1.27 -15.63
CA SER A 383 -10.38 2.58 -15.86
C SER A 383 -8.92 2.66 -15.42
N ALA A 384 -8.37 1.60 -14.84
CA ALA A 384 -6.98 1.59 -14.38
C ALA A 384 -6.03 1.38 -15.55
N THR A 385 -5.03 2.24 -15.66
CA THR A 385 -3.89 2.08 -16.57
C THR A 385 -2.68 1.60 -15.78
N LYS A 386 -1.89 0.71 -16.38
CA LYS A 386 -0.59 0.33 -15.83
C LYS A 386 0.45 1.26 -16.40
N GLU A 387 1.02 2.08 -15.54
CA GLU A 387 2.02 3.07 -15.89
C GLU A 387 3.39 2.67 -15.35
N LYS A 388 4.42 3.15 -16.04
CA LYS A 388 5.81 3.01 -15.66
C LYS A 388 6.30 4.38 -15.21
N ILE A 389 6.65 4.51 -13.96
CA ILE A 389 7.20 5.75 -13.40
C ILE A 389 8.69 5.58 -13.23
N SER A 390 9.45 6.45 -13.87
CA SER A 390 10.89 6.57 -13.68
C SER A 390 11.26 8.03 -13.51
N PHE A 391 12.00 8.32 -12.46
CA PHE A 391 12.66 9.61 -12.29
C PHE A 391 14.14 9.57 -12.69
N SER A 392 14.64 8.44 -13.18
CA SER A 392 16.03 8.30 -13.64
C SER A 392 16.36 9.31 -14.74
N ALA A 393 17.46 10.04 -14.58
CA ALA A 393 17.91 11.08 -15.51
C ALA A 393 16.84 12.13 -15.86
N SER A 394 16.03 12.55 -14.89
CA SER A 394 14.91 13.47 -15.12
C SER A 394 14.91 14.68 -14.18
N LEU A 395 14.22 15.74 -14.63
CA LEU A 395 13.81 16.87 -13.80
C LEU A 395 12.33 16.71 -13.46
N SER A 396 12.01 16.76 -12.19
CA SER A 396 10.63 16.79 -11.71
C SER A 396 10.37 18.06 -10.89
N GLN A 397 9.21 18.70 -11.05
CA GLN A 397 8.90 19.97 -10.39
C GLN A 397 7.47 20.01 -9.89
N LEU A 398 7.28 20.64 -8.74
CA LEU A 398 5.96 20.83 -8.15
C LEU A 398 5.29 22.07 -8.78
N LEU A 399 4.05 21.91 -9.23
CA LEU A 399 3.30 22.97 -9.91
C LEU A 399 1.99 23.35 -9.22
N ASP A 400 1.51 22.53 -8.28
CA ASP A 400 0.25 22.69 -7.58
C ASP A 400 0.50 23.08 -6.10
N PHE A 401 -0.13 24.15 -5.64
CA PHE A 401 0.10 24.71 -4.31
C PHE A 401 -1.23 25.08 -3.65
N ASP A 402 -1.32 24.83 -2.34
CA ASP A 402 -2.44 25.29 -1.51
C ASP A 402 -2.02 26.54 -0.73
N THR A 403 -2.70 27.63 -0.99
CA THR A 403 -2.41 28.94 -0.36
C THR A 403 -2.63 28.94 1.15
N SER A 404 -3.40 28.00 1.68
CA SER A 404 -3.61 27.82 3.13
C SER A 404 -2.33 27.40 3.86
N PHE A 405 -1.38 26.77 3.18
CA PHE A 405 -0.16 26.23 3.77
C PHE A 405 1.10 27.06 3.47
N VAL A 406 1.00 28.18 2.78
CA VAL A 406 2.16 29.01 2.39
C VAL A 406 3.05 29.35 3.59
N GLY A 407 2.46 29.87 4.67
CA GLY A 407 3.22 30.23 5.88
C GLY A 407 3.87 29.03 6.56
N ALA A 408 3.16 27.90 6.64
CA ALA A 408 3.67 26.68 7.25
C ALA A 408 4.83 26.08 6.45
N ASN A 409 4.73 26.05 5.12
CA ASN A 409 5.76 25.57 4.22
C ASN A 409 7.00 26.48 4.22
N LEU A 410 6.81 27.81 4.28
CA LEU A 410 7.91 28.75 4.38
C LEU A 410 8.69 28.57 5.69
N GLU A 411 7.99 28.40 6.80
CA GLU A 411 8.61 28.16 8.10
C GLU A 411 9.31 26.79 8.16
N LEU A 412 8.76 25.76 7.51
CA LEU A 412 9.40 24.46 7.35
C LEU A 412 10.76 24.60 6.66
N VAL A 413 10.81 25.34 5.53
CA VAL A 413 12.07 25.57 4.80
C VAL A 413 13.04 26.42 5.60
N ARG A 414 12.57 27.44 6.33
CA ARG A 414 13.44 28.23 7.22
C ARG A 414 14.13 27.36 8.26
N ARG A 415 13.38 26.46 8.91
CA ARG A 415 13.94 25.50 9.88
C ARG A 415 14.92 24.55 9.22
N PHE A 416 14.56 23.97 8.07
CA PHE A 416 15.44 23.06 7.34
C PHE A 416 16.78 23.74 7.00
N ILE A 417 16.77 24.94 6.42
CA ILE A 417 17.99 25.70 6.08
C ILE A 417 18.80 26.07 7.33
N SER A 418 18.14 26.45 8.43
CA SER A 418 18.82 26.79 9.68
C SER A 418 19.53 25.60 10.32
N CYS A 419 19.01 24.40 10.14
CA CYS A 419 19.67 23.15 10.60
C CYS A 419 20.91 22.79 9.76
N HIS A 420 21.01 23.32 8.55
CA HIS A 420 22.10 23.06 7.60
C HIS A 420 22.91 24.33 7.27
N ASP A 421 23.23 25.13 8.28
CA ASP A 421 23.83 26.49 8.13
C ASP A 421 25.31 26.48 7.66
N ASN A 422 25.68 25.53 6.82
CA ASN A 422 26.99 25.45 6.16
C ASN A 422 26.94 25.80 4.67
N GLY A 423 25.84 26.42 4.22
CA GLY A 423 25.63 26.84 2.84
C GLY A 423 26.62 27.92 2.42
N ARG A 424 27.17 27.77 1.21
CA ARG A 424 28.03 28.76 0.58
C ARG A 424 27.30 29.45 -0.54
N TYR A 425 27.43 30.79 -0.60
CA TYR A 425 27.04 31.53 -1.79
C TYR A 425 27.98 31.19 -2.93
N VAL A 426 27.46 30.66 -4.01
CA VAL A 426 28.22 30.44 -5.23
C VAL A 426 27.89 31.55 -6.21
N ALA A 427 28.86 32.45 -6.41
CA ALA A 427 28.77 33.56 -7.36
C ALA A 427 29.29 33.08 -8.73
N GLU A 428 28.44 32.50 -9.56
CA GLU A 428 28.84 31.95 -10.87
C GLU A 428 28.50 32.87 -12.05
N ARG A 429 27.64 33.87 -11.85
CA ARG A 429 27.36 34.95 -12.79
C ARG A 429 27.29 36.28 -12.06
N LYS A 430 27.56 37.36 -12.75
CA LYS A 430 27.49 38.73 -12.19
C LYS A 430 26.15 39.07 -11.51
N ASP A 431 25.17 38.19 -11.65
CA ASP A 431 23.78 38.42 -11.30
C ASP A 431 23.07 37.31 -10.52
N PHE A 432 23.78 36.22 -10.12
CA PHE A 432 23.20 35.09 -9.40
C PHE A 432 23.96 34.80 -8.11
N TYR A 433 23.27 34.80 -6.98
CA TYR A 433 23.77 34.42 -5.67
C TYR A 433 22.81 33.43 -5.02
N SER A 434 22.89 32.17 -5.40
CA SER A 434 22.09 31.12 -4.77
C SER A 434 22.91 30.41 -3.69
N PRO A 435 22.47 30.36 -2.43
CA PRO A 435 23.12 29.52 -1.42
C PRO A 435 23.01 28.04 -1.78
N ILE A 436 24.16 27.32 -1.69
CA ILE A 436 24.25 25.90 -2.01
C ILE A 436 24.73 25.14 -0.78
N PHE A 437 24.03 24.08 -0.46
CA PHE A 437 24.26 23.17 0.67
C PHE A 437 24.61 21.81 0.12
N ARG A 438 25.78 21.29 0.44
CA ARG A 438 26.27 20.01 -0.11
C ARG A 438 26.31 18.92 0.96
N ASN A 439 26.24 17.66 0.51
CA ASN A 439 26.29 16.48 1.37
C ASN A 439 25.15 16.42 2.41
N ILE A 440 23.98 16.88 2.04
CA ILE A 440 22.79 16.71 2.88
C ILE A 440 22.39 15.23 2.83
N ALA A 441 22.09 14.65 3.97
CA ALA A 441 21.69 13.26 4.05
C ALA A 441 20.29 13.05 3.42
N SER A 442 20.08 11.93 2.76
CA SER A 442 18.79 11.58 2.16
C SER A 442 17.65 11.60 3.16
N LYS A 443 17.90 11.19 4.41
CA LYS A 443 16.90 11.24 5.48
C LYS A 443 16.35 12.65 5.69
N ASP A 444 17.21 13.66 5.69
CA ASP A 444 16.78 15.05 5.92
C ASP A 444 15.91 15.57 4.76
N ILE A 445 16.21 15.13 3.52
CA ILE A 445 15.39 15.43 2.35
C ILE A 445 14.03 14.74 2.43
N ILE A 446 14.00 13.45 2.78
CA ILE A 446 12.77 12.69 2.95
C ILE A 446 11.90 13.32 4.06
N ASP A 447 12.49 13.71 5.19
CA ASP A 447 11.78 14.34 6.30
C ASP A 447 11.23 15.73 5.91
N LEU A 448 11.99 16.50 5.12
CA LEU A 448 11.51 17.78 4.55
C LEU A 448 10.31 17.54 3.64
N LEU A 449 10.42 16.63 2.69
CA LEU A 449 9.35 16.33 1.72
C LEU A 449 8.10 15.79 2.41
N LYS A 450 8.22 14.86 3.36
CA LYS A 450 7.10 14.33 4.16
C LYS A 450 6.38 15.38 4.99
N SER A 451 7.10 16.42 5.43
CA SER A 451 6.55 17.51 6.25
C SER A 451 5.94 18.64 5.41
N TYR A 452 6.21 18.67 4.12
CA TYR A 452 5.73 19.70 3.20
C TYR A 452 4.27 19.47 2.84
N LYS A 453 3.45 20.53 2.89
CA LYS A 453 2.02 20.48 2.62
C LYS A 453 1.69 20.93 1.19
N THR A 454 1.09 20.04 0.41
CA THR A 454 0.71 20.27 -0.99
C THR A 454 -0.47 19.37 -1.39
N PRO A 455 -1.34 19.80 -2.31
CA PRO A 455 -2.40 18.93 -2.84
C PRO A 455 -1.88 17.87 -3.82
N SER A 456 -0.62 17.97 -4.24
CA SER A 456 -0.04 17.07 -5.27
C SER A 456 0.51 15.78 -4.69
N SER A 457 0.12 14.63 -5.26
CA SER A 457 0.68 13.30 -4.94
C SER A 457 2.14 13.14 -5.35
N LEU A 458 2.67 14.04 -6.18
CA LEU A 458 4.02 13.98 -6.72
C LEU A 458 5.09 13.94 -5.62
N VAL A 459 4.89 14.69 -4.54
CA VAL A 459 5.85 14.70 -3.41
C VAL A 459 5.96 13.32 -2.75
N GLN A 460 4.85 12.59 -2.65
CA GLN A 460 4.88 11.23 -2.11
C GLN A 460 5.63 10.27 -3.07
N LEU A 461 5.42 10.40 -4.37
CA LEU A 461 6.16 9.61 -5.37
C LEU A 461 7.68 9.88 -5.28
N TRP A 462 8.10 11.12 -5.07
CA TRP A 462 9.50 11.44 -4.84
C TRP A 462 10.04 10.75 -3.59
N VAL A 463 9.30 10.79 -2.49
CA VAL A 463 9.69 10.14 -1.24
C VAL A 463 9.86 8.64 -1.43
N ASP A 464 8.93 8.00 -2.12
CA ASP A 464 8.96 6.56 -2.37
C ASP A 464 10.12 6.17 -3.29
N TYR A 465 10.32 6.91 -4.38
CA TYR A 465 11.44 6.69 -5.29
C TYR A 465 12.80 6.88 -4.59
N ILE A 466 12.99 7.97 -3.84
CA ILE A 466 14.22 8.24 -3.08
C ILE A 466 14.46 7.13 -2.05
N SER A 467 13.42 6.73 -1.35
CA SER A 467 13.51 5.68 -0.33
C SER A 467 13.88 4.33 -0.94
N THR A 468 13.34 4.01 -2.11
CA THR A 468 13.70 2.79 -2.84
C THR A 468 15.13 2.85 -3.38
N ALA A 469 15.53 3.97 -3.99
CA ALA A 469 16.90 4.18 -4.49
C ALA A 469 17.96 4.05 -3.39
N ASN A 470 17.65 4.52 -2.18
CA ASN A 470 18.54 4.43 -1.03
C ASN A 470 18.91 2.98 -0.66
N LYS A 471 18.04 1.99 -0.89
CA LYS A 471 18.33 0.57 -0.67
C LYS A 471 19.46 0.07 -1.55
N TYR A 472 19.58 0.67 -2.74
CA TYR A 472 20.64 0.38 -3.71
C TYR A 472 21.84 1.32 -3.57
N LYS A 473 21.90 2.10 -2.47
CA LYS A 473 22.94 3.11 -2.21
C LYS A 473 22.95 4.26 -3.23
N GLU A 474 21.86 4.46 -3.93
CA GLU A 474 21.63 5.62 -4.79
C GLU A 474 20.88 6.71 -4.02
N LEU A 475 20.96 7.98 -4.46
CA LEU A 475 20.31 9.14 -3.85
C LEU A 475 20.58 9.32 -2.34
N THR A 476 21.72 8.82 -1.84
CA THR A 476 22.06 8.85 -0.41
C THR A 476 22.60 10.21 0.05
N LYS A 477 23.09 11.03 -0.89
CA LYS A 477 23.63 12.37 -0.67
C LYS A 477 22.94 13.38 -1.56
N TRP A 478 22.74 14.56 -1.06
CA TRP A 478 22.01 15.59 -1.77
C TRP A 478 22.76 16.92 -1.79
N THR A 479 22.61 17.63 -2.91
CA THR A 479 22.91 19.06 -3.01
C THR A 479 21.59 19.83 -2.98
N VAL A 480 21.46 20.74 -2.04
CA VAL A 480 20.29 21.63 -1.94
C VAL A 480 20.68 23.02 -2.42
N VAL A 481 19.92 23.56 -3.34
CA VAL A 481 20.08 24.92 -3.87
C VAL A 481 18.92 25.76 -3.42
N LEU A 482 19.17 26.83 -2.70
CA LEU A 482 18.15 27.83 -2.40
C LEU A 482 18.15 28.87 -3.52
N SER A 483 17.21 28.75 -4.46
CA SER A 483 17.19 29.58 -5.67
C SER A 483 17.00 31.05 -5.31
N SER A 484 17.88 31.92 -5.85
CA SER A 484 17.82 33.36 -5.72
C SER A 484 17.90 33.95 -7.12
N THR A 485 16.81 34.54 -7.59
CA THR A 485 16.74 35.16 -8.91
C THR A 485 16.77 36.69 -8.79
N LYS A 486 17.55 37.37 -9.64
CA LYS A 486 17.31 38.81 -9.84
C LYS A 486 15.94 38.95 -10.51
N GLY A 487 15.08 39.75 -9.93
CA GLY A 487 13.81 40.12 -10.55
C GLY A 487 14.04 40.66 -11.96
N LEU A 488 13.08 40.45 -12.85
CA LEU A 488 13.10 41.04 -14.18
C LEU A 488 13.31 42.54 -14.03
N ALA A 489 14.45 43.03 -14.52
CA ALA A 489 14.77 44.47 -14.51
C ALA A 489 13.71 45.17 -15.37
N GLY A 490 12.74 45.77 -14.75
CA GLY A 490 11.70 46.53 -15.44
C GLY A 490 10.43 46.79 -14.63
N ASP A 491 10.01 45.85 -13.79
CA ASP A 491 8.68 45.92 -13.18
C ASP A 491 8.64 46.29 -11.68
N GLY A 492 9.75 46.70 -11.09
CA GLY A 492 9.75 47.27 -9.72
C GLY A 492 9.39 46.33 -8.57
N VAL A 493 9.18 45.04 -8.83
CA VAL A 493 8.72 44.04 -7.85
C VAL A 493 9.81 42.99 -7.61
N THR A 494 10.96 43.41 -7.13
CA THR A 494 11.94 42.49 -6.54
C THR A 494 11.78 42.54 -5.04
N ASP A 495 10.95 41.66 -4.54
CA ASP A 495 10.83 41.45 -3.10
C ASP A 495 11.87 40.38 -2.66
N VAL A 496 12.52 40.66 -1.54
CA VAL A 496 13.51 39.74 -0.95
C VAL A 496 12.86 38.96 0.17
N GLU A 497 13.33 37.72 0.37
CA GLU A 497 12.91 36.90 1.48
C GLU A 497 14.14 36.44 2.30
N LYS A 498 13.99 36.41 3.63
CA LYS A 498 15.04 35.93 4.53
C LYS A 498 14.77 34.47 4.94
N ILE A 499 15.65 33.61 4.56
CA ILE A 499 15.60 32.17 4.88
C ILE A 499 16.84 31.81 5.71
N GLY A 500 16.65 31.59 7.02
CA GLY A 500 17.79 31.45 7.93
C GLY A 500 18.71 32.68 7.90
N ASN A 501 20.00 32.48 7.66
CA ASN A 501 21.00 33.54 7.53
C ASN A 501 21.11 34.13 6.10
N TYR A 502 20.33 33.60 5.14
CA TYR A 502 20.44 33.94 3.72
C TYR A 502 19.32 34.92 3.31
N VAL A 503 19.69 35.92 2.51
CA VAL A 503 18.74 36.81 1.84
C VAL A 503 18.68 36.41 0.38
N ILE A 504 17.49 36.08 -0.11
CA ILE A 504 17.28 35.65 -1.49
C ILE A 504 16.29 36.59 -2.20
N HIS A 505 16.48 36.72 -3.52
CA HIS A 505 15.49 37.36 -4.38
C HIS A 505 14.44 36.36 -4.81
N LYS A 506 13.18 36.66 -4.51
CA LYS A 506 12.06 35.78 -4.86
C LYS A 506 11.90 35.65 -6.37
N ALA A 507 11.54 34.46 -6.81
CA ALA A 507 11.12 34.23 -8.18
C ALA A 507 9.68 34.76 -8.40
N VAL A 508 9.35 35.02 -9.65
CA VAL A 508 7.98 35.32 -10.06
C VAL A 508 7.50 34.19 -10.99
N ARG A 509 6.30 33.65 -10.72
CA ARG A 509 5.75 32.53 -11.50
C ARG A 509 4.32 32.83 -11.92
N THR A 510 4.05 32.64 -13.20
CA THR A 510 2.72 32.92 -13.78
C THR A 510 1.80 31.74 -13.56
N LEU A 511 0.55 31.99 -13.14
CA LEU A 511 -0.49 30.97 -13.06
C LEU A 511 -0.84 30.42 -14.45
N ARG A 512 -1.35 29.19 -14.49
CA ARG A 512 -1.97 28.64 -15.70
C ARG A 512 -3.29 29.35 -15.99
N GLN A 513 -3.72 29.29 -17.26
CA GLN A 513 -5.07 29.68 -17.65
C GLN A 513 -6.04 28.75 -16.89
N ASN A 514 -7.01 29.29 -16.17
CA ASN A 514 -7.85 28.55 -15.21
C ASN A 514 -7.08 27.94 -14.00
N GLY A 515 -5.97 28.55 -13.60
CA GLY A 515 -5.11 28.08 -12.50
C GLY A 515 -5.72 28.14 -11.08
N HIS A 516 -7.00 28.55 -10.95
CA HIS A 516 -7.78 28.44 -9.71
C HIS A 516 -8.76 27.28 -9.84
N GLU A 517 -8.42 26.09 -9.33
CA GLU A 517 -9.36 24.95 -9.28
C GLU A 517 -10.32 25.03 -8.09
N SER A 518 -9.91 25.70 -7.02
CA SER A 518 -10.72 26.01 -5.84
C SER A 518 -10.25 27.36 -5.27
N SER A 519 -10.94 27.89 -4.27
CA SER A 519 -10.56 29.17 -3.65
C SER A 519 -9.13 29.19 -3.08
N ASN A 520 -8.51 28.06 -2.81
CA ASN A 520 -7.20 27.96 -2.16
C ASN A 520 -6.12 27.24 -3.01
N ILE A 521 -6.47 26.57 -4.10
CA ILE A 521 -5.48 25.83 -4.91
C ILE A 521 -5.08 26.68 -6.11
N ILE A 522 -3.78 26.91 -6.27
CA ILE A 522 -3.19 27.61 -7.41
C ILE A 522 -2.26 26.66 -8.18
N LYS A 523 -2.26 26.81 -9.51
CA LYS A 523 -1.37 26.08 -10.42
C LYS A 523 -0.53 27.04 -11.24
N ILE A 524 0.79 26.84 -11.20
CA ILE A 524 1.73 27.62 -12.01
C ILE A 524 2.08 26.89 -13.30
N ARG A 525 2.58 27.63 -14.30
CA ARG A 525 2.97 27.05 -15.59
C ARG A 525 4.29 26.29 -15.52
N VAL A 526 5.28 26.83 -14.85
CA VAL A 526 6.62 26.28 -14.70
C VAL A 526 7.26 26.86 -13.44
N LEU A 527 7.98 26.05 -12.70
CA LEU A 527 8.70 26.47 -11.49
C LEU A 527 10.18 26.73 -11.78
N THR A 528 10.83 25.81 -12.50
CA THR A 528 12.27 25.86 -12.80
C THR A 528 12.60 26.87 -13.91
N SER A 529 13.81 27.38 -13.89
CA SER A 529 14.32 28.28 -14.91
C SER A 529 15.62 27.73 -15.54
N PRO A 530 15.89 28.02 -16.83
CA PRO A 530 17.09 27.48 -17.50
C PRO A 530 18.43 27.87 -16.85
N GLY A 531 18.46 28.86 -15.97
CA GLY A 531 19.67 29.27 -15.23
C GLY A 531 19.89 28.55 -13.91
N ASP A 532 18.92 27.77 -13.43
CA ASP A 532 18.94 27.17 -12.09
C ASP A 532 19.93 25.98 -11.97
N TYR A 533 20.45 25.48 -13.09
CA TYR A 533 21.42 24.40 -13.15
C TYR A 533 22.82 24.79 -12.61
N VAL A 534 23.06 26.04 -12.32
CA VAL A 534 24.37 26.52 -11.82
C VAL A 534 24.84 25.78 -10.56
N GLY A 535 23.89 25.36 -9.70
CA GLY A 535 24.16 24.56 -8.51
C GLY A 535 24.64 23.12 -8.77
N PHE A 536 24.56 22.64 -10.00
CA PHE A 536 24.88 21.27 -10.36
C PHE A 536 26.38 21.03 -10.50
N PHE A 537 27.17 22.06 -10.73
CA PHE A 537 28.58 21.92 -10.95
C PHE A 537 29.36 21.92 -9.65
N PRO A 538 30.42 21.09 -9.56
CA PRO A 538 31.37 21.20 -8.46
C PRO A 538 31.96 22.59 -8.36
N ASP A 539 32.42 22.98 -7.18
CA ASP A 539 33.04 24.27 -6.95
C ASP A 539 34.23 24.49 -7.93
N GLY A 540 34.23 25.62 -8.64
CA GLY A 540 35.27 26.01 -9.60
C GLY A 540 35.04 25.56 -11.05
N ILE A 541 33.91 24.89 -11.34
CA ILE A 541 33.53 24.53 -12.72
C ILE A 541 32.41 25.43 -13.17
N THR A 542 32.63 26.19 -14.24
CA THR A 542 31.62 27.08 -14.84
C THR A 542 31.13 26.46 -16.15
N PRO A 543 29.79 26.40 -16.37
CA PRO A 543 29.24 25.91 -17.62
C PRO A 543 29.63 26.81 -18.80
N LYS A 544 29.93 26.21 -19.94
CA LYS A 544 30.42 26.93 -21.13
C LYS A 544 29.34 27.63 -21.95
N SER A 545 28.05 27.45 -21.66
CA SER A 545 26.96 27.96 -22.47
C SER A 545 25.77 28.44 -21.62
N ASP A 546 25.10 29.49 -22.09
CA ASP A 546 23.85 30.01 -21.53
C ASP A 546 22.62 29.19 -21.92
N LYS A 547 22.74 28.32 -22.91
CA LYS A 547 21.71 27.37 -23.35
C LYS A 547 22.25 25.98 -23.12
N TYR A 548 21.98 25.46 -21.94
CA TYR A 548 22.48 24.19 -21.51
C TYR A 548 21.36 23.14 -21.63
N ASP A 549 21.59 22.10 -22.45
CA ASP A 549 20.70 20.95 -22.52
C ASP A 549 21.14 19.91 -21.49
N TRP A 550 20.70 20.08 -20.25
CA TRP A 550 21.08 19.21 -19.14
C TRP A 550 20.57 17.77 -19.31
N GLN A 551 19.57 17.52 -20.16
CA GLN A 551 19.02 16.17 -20.39
C GLN A 551 19.98 15.30 -21.23
N ASN A 552 20.72 15.92 -22.14
CA ASN A 552 21.62 15.24 -23.05
C ASN A 552 23.08 15.44 -22.71
N ASP A 553 23.40 15.97 -21.51
CA ASP A 553 24.75 16.38 -21.21
C ASP A 553 25.56 15.31 -20.48
N ASP A 554 26.42 14.66 -21.24
CA ASP A 554 27.47 13.75 -20.71
C ASP A 554 28.36 14.42 -19.67
N VAL A 555 28.45 15.76 -19.64
CA VAL A 555 29.25 16.50 -18.68
C VAL A 555 28.60 16.49 -17.31
N LEU A 556 27.29 16.75 -17.22
CA LEU A 556 26.56 16.62 -15.95
C LEU A 556 26.59 15.20 -15.42
N GLN A 557 26.36 14.21 -16.26
CA GLN A 557 26.43 12.80 -15.88
C GLN A 557 27.81 12.39 -15.37
N LYS A 558 28.86 13.08 -15.80
CA LYS A 558 30.23 12.85 -15.30
C LYS A 558 30.43 13.31 -13.85
N TYR A 559 29.73 14.34 -13.42
CA TYR A 559 29.87 14.91 -12.07
C TYR A 559 28.80 14.40 -11.09
N TYR A 560 27.64 13.95 -11.59
CA TYR A 560 26.55 13.43 -10.75
C TYR A 560 26.44 11.94 -10.87
N THR A 561 27.04 11.29 -9.87
CA THR A 561 26.88 9.85 -9.67
C THR A 561 25.46 9.54 -9.17
N PRO A 562 24.96 8.33 -9.33
CA PRO A 562 23.63 7.92 -8.84
C PRO A 562 23.40 8.19 -7.34
N GLU A 563 24.48 8.36 -6.56
CA GLU A 563 24.38 8.68 -5.13
C GLU A 563 23.91 10.11 -4.85
N ASN A 564 24.03 11.03 -5.83
CA ASN A 564 23.84 12.46 -5.60
C ASN A 564 22.56 12.98 -6.25
N GLY A 565 21.53 13.25 -5.46
CA GLY A 565 20.33 13.99 -5.88
C GLY A 565 20.52 15.51 -5.73
N ILE A 566 19.72 16.28 -6.48
CA ILE A 566 19.71 17.74 -6.38
C ILE A 566 18.30 18.21 -6.12
N LEU A 567 18.13 18.96 -5.02
CA LEU A 567 16.88 19.63 -4.67
C LEU A 567 17.07 21.13 -4.81
N VAL A 568 16.23 21.76 -5.64
CA VAL A 568 16.18 23.23 -5.74
C VAL A 568 14.92 23.73 -5.06
N ILE A 569 15.12 24.59 -4.08
CA ILE A 569 14.05 25.23 -3.30
C ILE A 569 13.81 26.63 -3.89
N TYR A 570 12.58 26.88 -4.31
CA TYR A 570 12.14 28.18 -4.81
C TYR A 570 11.25 28.85 -3.80
N VAL A 571 11.46 30.14 -3.59
CA VAL A 571 10.49 31.02 -2.95
C VAL A 571 10.03 32.00 -4.01
N PHE A 572 8.73 32.04 -4.27
CA PHE A 572 8.20 32.80 -5.38
C PHE A 572 6.86 33.49 -5.07
N ASP A 573 6.55 34.52 -5.84
CA ASP A 573 5.26 35.17 -5.85
C ASP A 573 4.48 34.75 -7.10
N PRO A 574 3.29 34.14 -6.97
CA PRO A 574 2.44 33.78 -8.10
C PRO A 574 1.81 35.05 -8.73
N LEU A 575 1.81 35.10 -10.06
CA LEU A 575 1.18 36.18 -10.84
C LEU A 575 -0.06 35.67 -11.57
N GLU A 576 -1.15 36.38 -11.39
CA GLU A 576 -2.37 36.20 -12.17
C GLU A 576 -2.27 36.99 -13.48
N ARG A 577 -2.73 36.42 -14.60
CA ARG A 577 -2.83 37.07 -15.89
C ARG A 577 -4.28 37.43 -16.09
N GLU A 578 -4.57 38.74 -16.14
CA GLU A 578 -5.85 39.21 -16.65
C GLU A 578 -5.81 39.15 -18.18
N ASP A 579 -6.66 38.39 -18.77
CA ASP A 579 -6.97 38.20 -20.20
C ASP A 579 -5.85 38.28 -21.27
N GLU A 580 -6.13 37.74 -22.47
CA GLU A 580 -5.24 37.73 -23.65
C GLU A 580 -4.87 39.16 -24.07
N GLY A 581 -3.73 39.64 -23.59
CA GLY A 581 -3.22 40.95 -23.97
C GLY A 581 -2.23 41.52 -22.97
N PHE A 582 -1.69 42.69 -23.24
CA PHE A 582 -0.68 43.42 -22.46
C PHE A 582 -1.18 43.94 -21.07
N ALA A 583 -2.13 43.29 -20.42
CA ALA A 583 -2.65 43.70 -19.12
C ALA A 583 -1.62 43.50 -17.98
N PRO A 584 -1.62 44.36 -16.94
CA PRO A 584 -0.70 44.24 -15.82
C PRO A 584 -0.93 42.91 -15.05
N LYS A 585 0.16 42.25 -14.74
CA LYS A 585 0.16 41.01 -13.93
C LYS A 585 0.02 41.40 -12.46
N THR A 586 -0.99 40.88 -11.78
CA THR A 586 -1.22 41.10 -10.35
C THR A 586 -0.69 39.95 -9.52
N VAL A 587 -0.03 40.26 -8.40
CA VAL A 587 0.44 39.24 -7.45
C VAL A 587 -0.75 38.69 -6.65
N VAL A 588 -0.88 37.38 -6.57
CA VAL A 588 -1.88 36.71 -5.72
C VAL A 588 -1.50 36.94 -4.25
N GLN A 589 -2.19 37.82 -3.56
CA GLN A 589 -1.79 38.35 -2.25
C GLN A 589 -1.71 37.26 -1.13
N ASN A 590 -2.62 36.31 -1.12
CA ASN A 590 -2.64 35.21 -0.16
C ASN A 590 -1.63 34.09 -0.47
N ALA A 591 -0.90 34.19 -1.57
CA ALA A 591 0.10 33.22 -2.02
C ALA A 591 1.52 33.79 -2.13
N ARG A 592 1.78 34.97 -1.54
CA ARG A 592 3.12 35.55 -1.52
C ARG A 592 4.11 34.67 -0.77
N SER A 593 5.33 34.59 -1.29
CA SER A 593 6.41 33.77 -0.75
C SER A 593 6.05 32.25 -0.69
N THR A 594 5.30 31.77 -1.70
CA THR A 594 5.05 30.34 -1.88
C THR A 594 6.36 29.61 -2.08
N VAL A 595 6.51 28.46 -1.40
CA VAL A 595 7.66 27.57 -1.55
C VAL A 595 7.34 26.47 -2.54
N GLY A 596 8.26 26.20 -3.48
CA GLY A 596 8.15 25.09 -4.41
C GLY A 596 9.47 24.32 -4.55
N PHE A 597 9.39 23.08 -5.00
CA PHE A 597 10.53 22.19 -5.17
C PHE A 597 10.70 21.75 -6.62
N GLY A 598 11.95 21.79 -7.10
CA GLY A 598 12.39 21.09 -8.30
C GLY A 598 13.47 20.07 -7.93
N ILE A 599 13.34 18.84 -8.40
CA ILE A 599 14.29 17.77 -8.13
C ILE A 599 14.91 17.30 -9.44
N TRP A 600 16.22 17.26 -9.48
CA TRP A 600 16.99 16.61 -10.55
C TRP A 600 17.48 15.26 -10.06
N PHE A 601 16.99 14.24 -10.71
CA PHE A 601 17.38 12.87 -10.43
C PHE A 601 18.52 12.46 -11.36
N PRO A 602 19.64 11.96 -10.85
CA PRO A 602 20.71 11.41 -11.67
C PRO A 602 20.23 10.14 -12.39
N ARG A 603 21.00 9.68 -13.35
CA ARG A 603 20.74 8.37 -13.98
C ARG A 603 20.98 7.27 -12.95
N SER A 604 19.97 6.43 -12.71
CA SER A 604 20.10 5.24 -11.88
C SER A 604 20.85 4.13 -12.62
N ASN A 605 21.66 3.36 -11.90
CA ASN A 605 22.36 2.18 -12.44
C ASN A 605 21.58 0.89 -12.19
N VAL A 606 20.67 0.88 -11.21
CA VAL A 606 20.05 -0.35 -10.68
C VAL A 606 18.53 -0.27 -10.73
N PHE A 607 17.98 0.92 -10.52
CA PHE A 607 16.54 1.13 -10.37
C PHE A 607 16.04 2.12 -11.42
N GLU A 608 15.66 1.60 -12.58
CA GLU A 608 15.17 2.46 -13.67
C GLU A 608 13.68 2.74 -13.58
N GLU A 609 12.87 1.83 -12.98
CA GLU A 609 11.41 1.88 -13.20
C GLU A 609 10.59 1.26 -12.07
N GLU A 610 9.50 1.92 -11.70
CA GLU A 610 8.45 1.39 -10.85
C GLU A 610 7.13 1.34 -11.63
N PHE A 611 6.42 0.21 -11.53
CA PHE A 611 5.10 0.10 -12.14
C PHE A 611 4.02 0.44 -11.13
N VAL A 612 3.07 1.25 -11.56
CA VAL A 612 1.90 1.62 -10.77
C VAL A 612 0.63 1.43 -11.59
N PHE A 613 -0.49 1.26 -10.89
CA PHE A 613 -1.81 1.37 -11.48
C PHE A 613 -2.39 2.73 -11.12
N ALA A 614 -2.73 3.53 -12.13
CA ALA A 614 -3.29 4.86 -11.97
C ALA A 614 -4.72 4.94 -12.50
N ASN A 615 -5.48 5.90 -11.99
CA ASN A 615 -6.77 6.24 -12.55
C ASN A 615 -6.58 7.20 -13.74
N PRO A 616 -7.24 6.98 -14.92
CA PRO A 616 -7.05 7.78 -16.14
C PRO A 616 -7.32 9.29 -16.00
N VAL A 617 -8.03 9.72 -14.99
CA VAL A 617 -8.23 11.16 -14.74
C VAL A 617 -6.92 11.91 -14.51
N GLU A 618 -5.90 11.21 -14.01
CA GLU A 618 -4.56 11.76 -13.86
C GLU A 618 -3.79 11.78 -15.19
N GLU A 619 -4.02 10.81 -16.10
CA GLU A 619 -3.44 10.82 -17.45
C GLU A 619 -3.83 12.06 -18.24
N GLU A 620 -5.09 12.47 -18.24
CA GLU A 620 -5.51 13.69 -18.90
C GLU A 620 -4.80 14.93 -18.36
N ARG A 621 -4.51 14.98 -17.05
CA ARG A 621 -3.79 16.09 -16.42
C ARG A 621 -2.30 16.11 -16.75
N LEU A 622 -1.68 14.93 -16.90
CA LEU A 622 -0.25 14.81 -17.20
C LEU A 622 0.04 14.96 -18.69
N HIS A 623 -0.88 14.56 -19.56
CA HIS A 623 -0.77 14.70 -21.02
C HIS A 623 -1.22 16.08 -21.54
N SER A 624 -2.12 16.78 -20.85
CA SER A 624 -2.52 18.16 -21.22
C SER A 624 -1.40 19.17 -20.98
N ASP A 625 -0.36 18.80 -20.23
CA ASP A 625 0.78 19.62 -19.87
C ASP A 625 2.02 19.39 -20.76
N GLY A 626 1.78 19.02 -22.01
CA GLY A 626 2.83 18.88 -23.02
C GLY A 626 3.65 20.16 -23.18
N ASP A 627 4.60 20.35 -22.34
CA ASP A 627 5.95 20.83 -22.59
C ASP A 627 6.75 20.92 -21.25
N ALA A 628 7.92 20.30 -21.26
CA ALA A 628 9.02 20.52 -20.35
C ALA A 628 9.04 19.84 -18.97
N SER A 629 8.24 18.83 -18.68
CA SER A 629 8.63 17.87 -17.61
C SER A 629 8.33 16.44 -18.08
N LYS A 630 9.24 15.90 -18.84
CA LYS A 630 9.23 14.48 -19.14
C LYS A 630 9.72 13.71 -17.91
N ALA A 631 8.82 13.40 -16.95
CA ALA A 631 8.75 12.03 -16.53
C ALA A 631 8.43 11.29 -17.85
N GLN A 632 9.33 10.48 -18.36
CA GLN A 632 9.11 9.79 -19.62
C GLN A 632 8.01 8.76 -19.38
N TYR A 633 6.77 9.15 -19.60
CA TYR A 633 5.67 8.22 -19.78
C TYR A 633 5.90 7.53 -21.13
N ILE A 634 6.47 6.36 -21.10
CA ILE A 634 6.49 5.49 -22.27
C ILE A 634 5.15 4.75 -22.25
N SER A 635 4.20 5.29 -23.03
CA SER A 635 2.95 4.61 -23.31
C SER A 635 3.21 3.43 -24.25
N LYS A 636 2.49 2.34 -23.98
CA LYS A 636 2.13 1.23 -24.86
C LYS A 636 3.23 0.33 -25.39
N GLU A 637 3.34 -0.84 -24.80
CA GLU A 637 3.43 -2.03 -25.64
C GLU A 637 2.04 -2.64 -25.77
N GLU A 638 1.48 -2.60 -26.98
CA GLU A 638 0.38 -3.43 -27.40
C GLU A 638 0.87 -4.89 -27.37
N GLY A 639 0.47 -5.59 -26.31
CA GLY A 639 0.69 -7.02 -26.21
C GLY A 639 -0.35 -7.75 -27.07
N LYS A 640 0.13 -8.44 -28.09
CA LYS A 640 -0.59 -9.54 -28.76
C LYS A 640 -0.80 -10.69 -27.79
#